data_6a340419412a69b4fc1d707b671636e9
#
_entry.id   6a340419412a69b4fc1d707b671636e9
#
_cell.length_a   1.000
_cell.length_b   1.000
_cell.length_c   1.000
_cell.angle_alpha   90.00
_cell.angle_beta   90.00
_cell.angle_gamma   90.00
#
_symmetry.space_group_name_H-M   'P 1'
#
loop_
_entity.id
_entity.type
_entity.pdbx_description
1 polymer ?
#
loop_
_entity_poly.entity_id
_entity_poly.type
_entity_poly.pdbx_seq_one_letter_code
_entity_poly.pdbx_strand_id
1 'polypeptide(L)'
;MAEFFDDLDASVLNFESVSRIPIDPTWRPADDFVICRDSSGKVTAAYGWTNWDFNPIRLKANTVSTIGFDTIFERYDPDQQSLIHEVRYLLFCLLFYVNSGQLGRISAGMLYSYFMTLRTAARFCYSMKDNPLVGIISLQELFTNPAYLNAYKYWMDKDNVGATRRKLTSALISHMVAVGEERLGYKLHGVFDIDFGGDSDTQQHPVIPTRIYLDVINSLGEWMDVLYIHRYPLEQFLNCFEHEGYGYTVNHQKVINKDVSFFQSEFSQAIKRHKLKKVFTGDLSCEGRGVLSSAILKIQWILKSVIHVYTGMRDQEVMRLPYNCLAEEEVVPATEDEEGIVRDNPMMVNVISSTTKFTGYRKSAAWLATDEVVRAVEVARALCRSISRLFGVNHEDMPLFLNPAIINRADTKIGVPTWNEVSKPNFLLTRYIIQAHDMEELQASDPARNFAGDNRFKVGMPWRLTSHQFRRSLAFYGSSSGFISLPSLRKQFKHLSTQMTRYYANNFERLKTIFGYYDEKLDDFVLPKNHVLFEYQTGIPMSIAYDLLSHAFGDEAPLFGGVGTYISNQRGKMAKGEIHLVDLREETEKQAEDGKISYRPTFLGACTKNGKCETYLLGEITPCLSCKDGILEKDKLESAIRDDEADLAMYEPGSGEYQVVEAELLSLKKFHQQFIPLREVH
;
A
#
# COMPACT_ATOMS: atom_id res chain seq x y z
N MET A 1 -17.76 11.13 -3.15
CA MET A 1 -16.41 10.50 -3.06
C MET A 1 -15.96 10.27 -1.62
N ALA A 2 -16.21 11.18 -0.69
CA ALA A 2 -15.98 10.97 0.74
C ALA A 2 -16.80 9.78 1.29
N GLU A 3 -18.08 9.69 0.97
CA GLU A 3 -18.99 8.65 1.46
C GLU A 3 -18.58 7.20 1.09
N PHE A 4 -17.95 6.98 -0.08
CA PHE A 4 -17.50 5.63 -0.47
C PHE A 4 -16.28 5.16 0.32
N PHE A 5 -15.47 6.08 0.87
CA PHE A 5 -14.31 5.76 1.70
C PHE A 5 -14.65 5.74 3.20
N ASP A 6 -15.61 6.51 3.64
CA ASP A 6 -16.11 6.53 5.04
C ASP A 6 -16.80 5.21 5.41
N ASP A 7 -17.61 4.63 4.53
CA ASP A 7 -18.26 3.32 4.75
C ASP A 7 -17.26 2.16 4.87
N LEU A 8 -16.08 2.25 4.25
CA LEU A 8 -15.03 1.24 4.37
C LEU A 8 -14.20 1.39 5.67
N ASP A 9 -14.09 2.59 6.21
CA ASP A 9 -13.39 2.86 7.48
C ASP A 9 -14.25 2.49 8.69
N ALA A 10 -15.54 2.77 8.68
CA ALA A 10 -16.48 2.39 9.73
C ALA A 10 -16.59 0.87 9.89
N SER A 11 -16.51 0.09 8.80
CA SER A 11 -16.61 -1.38 8.86
C SER A 11 -15.39 -2.04 9.53
N VAL A 12 -14.23 -1.38 9.56
CA VAL A 12 -13.00 -1.88 10.21
C VAL A 12 -13.01 -1.59 11.71
N LEU A 13 -13.69 -0.54 12.13
CA LEU A 13 -13.72 -0.07 13.52
C LEU A 13 -14.99 -0.48 14.30
N ASN A 14 -16.06 -0.88 13.60
CA ASN A 14 -17.34 -1.21 14.27
C ASN A 14 -17.32 -2.63 14.85
N PHE A 15 -16.72 -2.77 16.02
CA PHE A 15 -16.72 -4.01 16.81
C PHE A 15 -18.05 -4.30 17.54
N GLU A 16 -19.04 -3.47 17.45
CA GLU A 16 -20.41 -3.79 17.88
C GLU A 16 -20.99 -4.99 17.11
N SER A 17 -20.35 -5.37 15.98
CA SER A 17 -20.75 -6.52 15.17
C SER A 17 -20.24 -7.88 15.67
N VAL A 18 -19.30 -7.91 16.60
CA VAL A 18 -18.73 -9.15 17.14
C VAL A 18 -19.38 -9.47 18.50
N SER A 19 -19.62 -10.75 18.77
CA SER A 19 -20.12 -11.21 20.07
C SER A 19 -19.20 -10.74 21.19
N ARG A 20 -19.76 -10.21 22.29
CA ARG A 20 -18.96 -9.76 23.45
C ARG A 20 -18.24 -10.95 24.08
N ILE A 21 -16.97 -10.76 24.39
CA ILE A 21 -16.13 -11.77 25.04
C ILE A 21 -16.24 -11.55 26.55
N PRO A 22 -16.62 -12.59 27.32
CA PRO A 22 -16.62 -12.52 28.77
C PRO A 22 -15.21 -12.29 29.34
N ILE A 23 -15.13 -11.61 30.47
CA ILE A 23 -13.87 -11.36 31.20
C ILE A 23 -13.31 -12.65 31.79
N ASP A 24 -14.18 -13.62 32.10
CA ASP A 24 -13.79 -14.93 32.64
C ASP A 24 -12.75 -15.64 31.75
N PRO A 25 -11.51 -15.86 32.21
CA PRO A 25 -10.46 -16.48 31.42
C PRO A 25 -10.74 -17.97 31.11
N THR A 26 -11.62 -18.63 31.85
CA THR A 26 -11.99 -20.02 31.62
C THR A 26 -13.08 -20.19 30.58
N TRP A 27 -13.74 -19.11 30.20
CA TRP A 27 -14.79 -19.11 29.19
C TRP A 27 -14.25 -19.58 27.82
N ARG A 28 -15.08 -20.34 27.12
CA ARG A 28 -14.79 -20.85 25.77
C ARG A 28 -15.89 -20.42 24.81
N PRO A 29 -15.57 -20.04 23.56
CA PRO A 29 -16.57 -19.64 22.58
C PRO A 29 -17.47 -20.82 22.20
N ALA A 30 -18.78 -20.56 22.13
CA ALA A 30 -19.73 -21.49 21.52
C ALA A 30 -19.58 -21.50 19.99
N ASP A 31 -20.07 -22.54 19.33
CA ASP A 31 -19.93 -22.69 17.88
C ASP A 31 -20.57 -21.57 17.05
N ASP A 32 -21.60 -20.93 17.58
CA ASP A 32 -22.31 -19.81 16.98
C ASP A 32 -21.71 -18.45 17.33
N PHE A 33 -20.61 -18.41 18.11
CA PHE A 33 -19.91 -17.16 18.43
C PHE A 33 -19.44 -16.46 17.17
N VAL A 34 -19.94 -15.25 16.93
CA VAL A 34 -19.63 -14.49 15.71
C VAL A 34 -18.21 -13.92 15.76
N ILE A 35 -17.44 -14.21 14.75
CA ILE A 35 -16.04 -13.74 14.58
C ILE A 35 -15.94 -12.59 13.61
N CYS A 36 -16.72 -12.60 12.52
CA CYS A 36 -16.68 -11.56 11.50
C CYS A 36 -18.06 -11.34 10.88
N ARG A 37 -18.34 -10.08 10.52
CA ARG A 37 -19.52 -9.67 9.74
C ARG A 37 -19.07 -8.81 8.57
N ASP A 38 -19.90 -8.74 7.53
CA ASP A 38 -19.75 -7.75 6.47
C ASP A 38 -20.44 -6.42 6.83
N SER A 39 -20.32 -5.41 5.97
CA SER A 39 -20.93 -4.08 6.17
C SER A 39 -22.46 -4.10 6.22
N SER A 40 -23.11 -5.15 5.70
CA SER A 40 -24.56 -5.34 5.80
C SER A 40 -25.00 -6.00 7.13
N GLY A 41 -24.04 -6.35 8.01
CA GLY A 41 -24.29 -7.08 9.26
C GLY A 41 -24.40 -8.60 9.09
N LYS A 42 -24.27 -9.13 7.89
CA LYS A 42 -24.30 -10.58 7.63
C LYS A 42 -23.05 -11.25 8.21
N VAL A 43 -23.27 -12.36 8.97
CA VAL A 43 -22.18 -13.15 9.51
C VAL A 43 -21.38 -13.81 8.37
N THR A 44 -20.07 -13.60 8.36
CA THR A 44 -19.11 -14.19 7.40
C THR A 44 -18.18 -15.21 8.06
N ALA A 45 -18.06 -15.15 9.38
CA ALA A 45 -17.33 -16.15 10.17
C ALA A 45 -17.98 -16.34 11.57
N ALA A 46 -18.20 -17.59 11.96
CA ALA A 46 -18.53 -17.97 13.32
C ALA A 46 -17.57 -19.07 13.81
N TYR A 47 -17.37 -19.18 15.12
CA TYR A 47 -16.32 -20.02 15.72
C TYR A 47 -16.38 -21.47 15.25
N GLY A 48 -17.53 -22.12 15.27
CA GLY A 48 -17.70 -23.52 14.87
C GLY A 48 -17.64 -23.79 13.36
N TRP A 49 -17.62 -22.73 12.52
CA TRP A 49 -17.64 -22.92 11.08
C TRP A 49 -16.33 -23.51 10.56
N THR A 50 -16.42 -24.31 9.50
CA THR A 50 -15.26 -24.88 8.81
C THR A 50 -14.41 -23.84 8.11
N ASN A 51 -15.02 -22.70 7.73
CA ASN A 51 -14.34 -21.60 7.06
C ASN A 51 -14.65 -20.28 7.77
N TRP A 52 -13.61 -19.52 8.06
CA TRP A 52 -13.72 -18.14 8.52
C TRP A 52 -13.40 -17.19 7.37
N ASP A 53 -14.38 -16.41 6.92
CA ASP A 53 -14.21 -15.45 5.85
C ASP A 53 -13.99 -14.04 6.43
N PHE A 54 -12.75 -13.55 6.28
CA PHE A 54 -12.30 -12.22 6.65
C PHE A 54 -12.20 -11.25 5.45
N ASN A 55 -12.78 -11.59 4.29
CA ASN A 55 -12.76 -10.71 3.14
C ASN A 55 -13.38 -9.32 3.43
N PRO A 56 -14.42 -9.17 4.26
CA PRO A 56 -14.94 -7.85 4.61
C PRO A 56 -13.90 -6.91 5.22
N ILE A 57 -12.98 -7.45 6.02
CA ILE A 57 -11.95 -6.67 6.74
C ILE A 57 -10.55 -6.84 6.14
N ARG A 58 -10.43 -7.41 4.95
CA ARG A 58 -9.13 -7.61 4.29
C ARG A 58 -8.47 -6.29 3.93
N LEU A 59 -7.16 -6.19 4.18
CA LEU A 59 -6.36 -5.03 3.80
C LEU A 59 -5.74 -5.14 2.39
N LYS A 60 -5.64 -6.35 1.83
CA LYS A 60 -5.06 -6.59 0.50
C LYS A 60 -6.14 -6.66 -0.57
N ALA A 61 -5.96 -5.92 -1.66
CA ALA A 61 -6.94 -5.82 -2.73
C ALA A 61 -7.16 -7.14 -3.50
N ASN A 62 -6.09 -7.90 -3.69
CA ASN A 62 -6.05 -9.07 -4.58
C ASN A 62 -5.86 -10.42 -3.85
N THR A 63 -5.96 -10.45 -2.53
CA THR A 63 -5.76 -11.69 -1.76
C THR A 63 -7.03 -12.00 -0.99
N VAL A 64 -7.55 -13.20 -1.19
CA VAL A 64 -8.67 -13.72 -0.42
C VAL A 64 -8.19 -13.98 1.01
N SER A 65 -8.96 -13.50 1.99
CA SER A 65 -8.66 -13.65 3.41
C SER A 65 -9.65 -14.63 4.04
N THR A 66 -9.54 -15.91 3.68
CA THR A 66 -10.37 -17.00 4.20
C THR A 66 -9.48 -18.04 4.86
N ILE A 67 -9.84 -18.50 6.06
CA ILE A 67 -9.19 -19.57 6.79
C ILE A 67 -10.08 -20.79 6.70
N GLY A 68 -9.63 -21.84 6.00
CA GLY A 68 -10.33 -23.11 5.86
C GLY A 68 -9.71 -24.19 6.75
N PHE A 69 -10.41 -24.62 7.79
CA PHE A 69 -9.91 -25.63 8.73
C PHE A 69 -9.86 -27.03 8.12
N ASP A 70 -10.68 -27.31 7.12
CA ASP A 70 -10.65 -28.51 6.30
C ASP A 70 -9.38 -28.67 5.46
N THR A 71 -8.65 -27.57 5.23
CA THR A 71 -7.38 -27.58 4.48
C THR A 71 -6.16 -27.94 5.32
N ILE A 72 -6.31 -28.11 6.64
CA ILE A 72 -5.19 -28.45 7.55
C ILE A 72 -4.53 -29.73 7.11
N PHE A 73 -5.34 -30.76 6.82
CA PHE A 73 -4.88 -32.06 6.35
C PHE A 73 -5.37 -32.33 4.93
N GLU A 74 -4.65 -33.19 4.20
CA GLU A 74 -5.00 -33.52 2.80
C GLU A 74 -6.06 -34.60 2.69
N ARG A 75 -6.14 -35.48 3.69
CA ARG A 75 -7.12 -36.57 3.77
C ARG A 75 -7.78 -36.49 5.13
N TYR A 76 -9.08 -36.76 5.16
CA TYR A 76 -9.83 -36.81 6.40
C TYR A 76 -9.47 -38.07 7.20
N ASP A 77 -9.21 -37.86 8.48
CA ASP A 77 -9.07 -38.93 9.50
C ASP A 77 -9.77 -38.42 10.78
N PRO A 78 -10.65 -39.21 11.43
CA PRO A 78 -11.30 -38.80 12.67
C PRO A 78 -10.33 -38.37 13.77
N ASP A 79 -9.14 -38.95 13.82
CA ASP A 79 -8.11 -38.64 14.82
C ASP A 79 -7.53 -37.21 14.67
N GLN A 80 -7.81 -36.55 13.56
CA GLN A 80 -7.38 -35.15 13.28
C GLN A 80 -8.28 -34.11 13.93
N GLN A 81 -9.48 -34.46 14.34
CA GLN A 81 -10.48 -33.50 14.83
C GLN A 81 -10.00 -32.73 16.06
N SER A 82 -9.34 -33.39 17.00
CA SER A 82 -8.76 -32.75 18.18
C SER A 82 -7.77 -31.67 17.80
N LEU A 83 -6.84 -31.94 16.88
CA LEU A 83 -5.85 -30.96 16.39
C LEU A 83 -6.51 -29.80 15.66
N ILE A 84 -7.57 -30.05 14.87
CA ILE A 84 -8.33 -29.00 14.19
C ILE A 84 -8.99 -28.07 15.23
N HIS A 85 -9.58 -28.63 16.28
CA HIS A 85 -10.18 -27.85 17.38
C HIS A 85 -9.13 -27.02 18.12
N GLU A 86 -7.96 -27.58 18.41
CA GLU A 86 -6.85 -26.83 19.03
C GLU A 86 -6.37 -25.67 18.14
N VAL A 87 -6.17 -25.89 16.83
CA VAL A 87 -5.81 -24.83 15.89
C VAL A 87 -6.85 -23.71 15.89
N ARG A 88 -8.13 -24.07 15.84
CA ARG A 88 -9.23 -23.10 15.85
C ARG A 88 -9.24 -22.28 17.13
N TYR A 89 -9.09 -22.94 18.27
CA TYR A 89 -9.06 -22.26 19.57
C TYR A 89 -7.86 -21.34 19.73
N LEU A 90 -6.66 -21.77 19.32
CA LEU A 90 -5.46 -20.93 19.35
C LEU A 90 -5.60 -19.71 18.45
N LEU A 91 -6.17 -19.85 17.25
CA LEU A 91 -6.44 -18.71 16.38
C LEU A 91 -7.46 -17.73 16.98
N PHE A 92 -8.47 -18.26 17.65
CA PHE A 92 -9.42 -17.44 18.40
C PHE A 92 -8.70 -16.64 19.51
N CYS A 93 -7.87 -17.29 20.30
CA CYS A 93 -7.09 -16.62 21.35
C CYS A 93 -6.16 -15.53 20.79
N LEU A 94 -5.48 -15.81 19.67
CA LEU A 94 -4.60 -14.84 19.02
C LEU A 94 -5.37 -13.62 18.51
N LEU A 95 -6.56 -13.83 17.95
CA LEU A 95 -7.39 -12.75 17.40
C LEU A 95 -7.92 -11.81 18.48
N PHE A 96 -8.35 -12.37 19.62
CA PHE A 96 -9.11 -11.61 20.60
C PHE A 96 -8.33 -11.21 21.86
N TYR A 97 -7.24 -11.90 22.18
CA TYR A 97 -6.50 -11.64 23.42
C TYR A 97 -5.07 -11.12 23.21
N VAL A 98 -4.60 -11.03 21.97
CA VAL A 98 -3.29 -10.47 21.71
C VAL A 98 -3.41 -9.01 21.26
N ASN A 99 -2.98 -8.11 22.13
CA ASN A 99 -2.87 -6.69 21.84
C ASN A 99 -1.55 -6.45 21.09
N SER A 100 -1.56 -6.60 19.76
CA SER A 100 -0.38 -6.35 18.94
C SER A 100 -0.76 -5.63 17.65
N GLY A 101 0.21 -4.88 17.09
CA GLY A 101 -0.03 -4.07 15.91
C GLY A 101 -0.57 -2.68 16.25
N GLN A 102 -0.70 -1.84 15.23
CA GLN A 102 -1.05 -0.41 15.39
C GLN A 102 -2.49 -0.15 15.86
N LEU A 103 -3.38 -1.12 15.65
CA LEU A 103 -4.77 -1.06 16.14
C LEU A 103 -4.97 -1.91 17.41
N GLY A 104 -3.89 -2.28 18.10
CA GLY A 104 -4.00 -3.19 19.24
C GLY A 104 -4.50 -4.59 18.91
N ARG A 105 -4.48 -5.00 17.62
CA ARG A 105 -5.00 -6.29 17.16
C ARG A 105 -4.19 -6.89 16.03
N ILE A 106 -4.26 -8.22 15.93
CA ILE A 106 -3.68 -8.96 14.83
C ILE A 106 -4.54 -8.77 13.56
N SER A 107 -3.92 -8.35 12.46
CA SER A 107 -4.61 -8.21 11.16
C SER A 107 -5.03 -9.57 10.61
N ALA A 108 -6.09 -9.61 9.77
CA ALA A 108 -6.52 -10.83 9.09
C ALA A 108 -5.40 -11.51 8.29
N GLY A 109 -4.49 -10.74 7.68
CA GLY A 109 -3.31 -11.28 6.97
C GLY A 109 -2.29 -11.93 7.91
N MET A 110 -2.07 -11.39 9.10
CA MET A 110 -1.20 -11.99 10.10
C MET A 110 -1.86 -13.23 10.71
N LEU A 111 -3.16 -13.19 10.98
CA LEU A 111 -3.93 -14.35 11.45
C LEU A 111 -3.85 -15.50 10.46
N TYR A 112 -3.97 -15.25 9.15
CA TYR A 112 -3.75 -16.25 8.12
C TYR A 112 -2.32 -16.81 8.14
N SER A 113 -1.31 -15.97 8.40
CA SER A 113 0.07 -16.41 8.53
C SER A 113 0.27 -17.34 9.74
N TYR A 114 -0.38 -17.04 10.86
CA TYR A 114 -0.40 -17.92 12.04
C TYR A 114 -1.19 -19.19 11.80
N PHE A 115 -2.33 -19.13 11.10
CA PHE A 115 -3.04 -20.34 10.65
C PHE A 115 -2.12 -21.28 9.89
N MET A 116 -1.38 -20.73 8.92
CA MET A 116 -0.43 -21.53 8.13
C MET A 116 0.73 -22.09 8.98
N THR A 117 1.11 -21.42 10.06
CA THR A 117 2.12 -21.89 11.01
C THR A 117 1.57 -23.00 11.90
N LEU A 118 0.38 -22.81 12.46
CA LEU A 118 -0.33 -23.81 13.24
C LEU A 118 -0.68 -25.06 12.41
N ARG A 119 -1.06 -24.86 11.13
CA ARG A 119 -1.26 -25.97 10.19
C ARG A 119 0.00 -26.82 10.04
N THR A 120 1.18 -26.19 9.95
CA THR A 120 2.46 -26.91 9.86
C THR A 120 2.73 -27.67 11.17
N ALA A 121 2.48 -27.04 12.31
CA ALA A 121 2.62 -27.68 13.61
C ALA A 121 1.65 -28.86 13.80
N ALA A 122 0.37 -28.70 13.44
CA ALA A 122 -0.63 -29.76 13.52
C ALA A 122 -0.28 -30.97 12.63
N ARG A 123 0.25 -30.72 11.43
CA ARG A 123 0.73 -31.78 10.53
C ARG A 123 1.89 -32.56 11.14
N PHE A 124 2.82 -31.87 11.79
CA PHE A 124 3.89 -32.52 12.55
C PHE A 124 3.30 -33.37 13.69
N CYS A 125 2.41 -32.80 14.52
CA CYS A 125 1.77 -33.53 15.62
C CYS A 125 1.08 -34.83 15.16
N TYR A 126 0.36 -34.72 14.03
CA TYR A 126 -0.30 -35.89 13.43
C TYR A 126 0.70 -36.91 12.87
N SER A 127 1.83 -36.45 12.28
CA SER A 127 2.87 -37.37 11.74
C SER A 127 3.55 -38.21 12.80
N MET A 128 3.47 -37.82 14.08
CA MET A 128 3.96 -38.64 15.21
C MET A 128 3.19 -39.95 15.39
N LYS A 129 2.01 -40.09 14.74
CA LYS A 129 1.23 -41.34 14.67
C LYS A 129 2.07 -42.51 14.19
N ASP A 130 3.04 -42.29 13.31
CA ASP A 130 3.92 -43.31 12.77
C ASP A 130 4.95 -43.82 13.80
N ASN A 131 5.10 -43.14 14.93
CA ASN A 131 5.93 -43.57 16.04
C ASN A 131 5.07 -44.33 17.07
N PRO A 132 5.20 -45.69 17.18
CA PRO A 132 4.35 -46.49 18.03
C PRO A 132 4.54 -46.24 19.54
N LEU A 133 5.61 -45.55 19.93
CA LEU A 133 5.91 -45.22 21.33
C LEU A 133 5.29 -43.87 21.75
N VAL A 134 4.93 -43.03 20.81
CA VAL A 134 4.47 -41.66 21.08
C VAL A 134 3.00 -41.50 20.68
N GLY A 135 2.64 -41.94 19.47
CA GLY A 135 1.33 -41.68 18.89
C GLY A 135 1.12 -40.21 18.48
N ILE A 136 -0.11 -39.85 18.15
CA ILE A 136 -0.48 -38.44 17.84
C ILE A 136 -0.33 -37.63 19.12
N ILE A 137 0.41 -36.51 19.02
CA ILE A 137 0.55 -35.54 20.11
C ILE A 137 -0.37 -34.30 19.85
N SER A 138 -0.84 -33.69 20.91
CA SER A 138 -1.61 -32.43 20.85
C SER A 138 -0.70 -31.24 20.59
N LEU A 139 -1.27 -30.11 20.13
CA LEU A 139 -0.53 -28.84 20.07
C LEU A 139 -0.14 -28.36 21.47
N GLN A 140 -0.96 -28.64 22.48
CA GLN A 140 -0.59 -28.39 23.88
C GLN A 140 0.71 -29.13 24.24
N GLU A 141 0.80 -30.43 23.99
CA GLU A 141 2.01 -31.23 24.27
C GLU A 141 3.21 -30.72 23.48
N LEU A 142 3.01 -30.39 22.21
CA LEU A 142 4.06 -29.78 21.37
C LEU A 142 4.64 -28.53 22.00
N PHE A 143 3.78 -27.57 22.39
CA PHE A 143 4.23 -26.26 22.86
C PHE A 143 4.60 -26.22 24.35
N THR A 144 4.33 -27.25 25.13
CA THR A 144 4.71 -27.34 26.56
C THR A 144 5.91 -28.24 26.82
N ASN A 145 6.26 -29.11 25.88
CA ASN A 145 7.37 -30.05 26.03
C ASN A 145 8.56 -29.66 25.16
N PRO A 146 9.69 -29.23 25.76
CA PRO A 146 10.90 -28.85 24.99
C PRO A 146 11.43 -29.99 24.09
N ALA A 147 11.24 -31.25 24.44
CA ALA A 147 11.68 -32.34 23.60
C ALA A 147 10.89 -32.44 22.30
N TYR A 148 9.57 -32.25 22.35
CA TYR A 148 8.72 -32.23 21.15
C TYR A 148 8.99 -30.96 20.29
N LEU A 149 9.25 -29.82 20.92
CA LEU A 149 9.63 -28.60 20.19
C LEU A 149 10.98 -28.77 19.47
N ASN A 150 11.96 -29.39 20.08
CA ASN A 150 13.23 -29.69 19.42
C ASN A 150 13.05 -30.72 18.28
N ALA A 151 12.20 -31.72 18.46
CA ALA A 151 11.85 -32.68 17.40
C ALA A 151 11.15 -31.94 16.23
N TYR A 152 10.25 -30.99 16.54
CA TYR A 152 9.57 -30.15 15.53
C TYR A 152 10.55 -29.26 14.76
N LYS A 153 11.51 -28.63 15.46
CA LYS A 153 12.59 -27.87 14.83
C LYS A 153 13.39 -28.75 13.88
N TYR A 154 13.81 -29.93 14.31
CA TYR A 154 14.53 -30.88 13.45
C TYR A 154 13.71 -31.32 12.23
N TRP A 155 12.41 -31.58 12.43
CA TRP A 155 11.50 -31.92 11.34
C TRP A 155 11.37 -30.77 10.34
N MET A 156 11.26 -29.50 10.82
CA MET A 156 11.25 -28.32 9.94
C MET A 156 12.56 -28.17 9.15
N ASP A 157 13.69 -28.54 9.71
CA ASP A 157 14.99 -28.55 9.03
C ASP A 157 15.02 -29.57 7.90
N LYS A 158 14.53 -30.80 8.19
CA LYS A 158 14.49 -31.91 7.23
C LYS A 158 13.54 -31.62 6.06
N ASP A 159 12.39 -31.04 6.33
CA ASP A 159 11.37 -30.68 5.33
C ASP A 159 11.65 -29.35 4.62
N ASN A 160 12.83 -28.73 4.84
CA ASN A 160 13.22 -27.44 4.26
C ASN A 160 12.16 -26.33 4.46
N VAL A 161 11.55 -26.25 5.63
CA VAL A 161 10.59 -25.22 5.96
C VAL A 161 11.26 -23.84 5.90
N GLY A 162 10.72 -22.95 5.09
CA GLY A 162 11.33 -21.64 4.81
C GLY A 162 11.51 -20.76 6.05
N ALA A 163 12.55 -19.93 6.07
CA ALA A 163 12.94 -19.04 7.17
C ALA A 163 11.80 -18.18 7.71
N THR A 164 10.93 -17.65 6.83
CA THR A 164 9.75 -16.88 7.24
C THR A 164 8.80 -17.69 8.16
N ARG A 165 8.59 -18.97 7.87
CA ARG A 165 7.73 -19.84 8.68
C ARG A 165 8.34 -20.11 10.04
N ARG A 166 9.65 -20.31 10.10
CA ARG A 166 10.41 -20.52 11.36
C ARG A 166 10.33 -19.27 12.25
N LYS A 167 10.56 -18.09 11.67
CA LYS A 167 10.41 -16.81 12.38
C LYS A 167 8.99 -16.59 12.89
N LEU A 168 7.98 -16.97 12.10
CA LEU A 168 6.58 -16.91 12.52
C LEU A 168 6.26 -17.90 13.64
N THR A 169 6.95 -19.03 13.73
CA THR A 169 6.81 -19.99 14.86
C THR A 169 7.27 -19.34 16.17
N SER A 170 8.43 -18.69 16.18
CA SER A 170 8.90 -17.96 17.37
C SER A 170 7.94 -16.81 17.77
N ALA A 171 7.45 -16.03 16.79
CA ALA A 171 6.48 -14.98 17.04
C ALA A 171 5.13 -15.52 17.55
N LEU A 172 4.66 -16.65 17.01
CA LEU A 172 3.45 -17.33 17.47
C LEU A 172 3.56 -17.72 18.95
N ILE A 173 4.68 -18.36 19.35
CA ILE A 173 4.95 -18.74 20.73
C ILE A 173 4.95 -17.51 21.65
N SER A 174 5.61 -16.42 21.25
CA SER A 174 5.60 -15.18 22.01
C SER A 174 4.21 -14.63 22.23
N HIS A 175 3.35 -14.68 21.20
CA HIS A 175 1.95 -14.27 21.32
C HIS A 175 1.12 -15.24 22.17
N MET A 176 1.35 -16.54 22.10
CA MET A 176 0.68 -17.49 22.98
C MET A 176 1.02 -17.23 24.46
N VAL A 177 2.26 -16.84 24.76
CA VAL A 177 2.64 -16.39 26.12
C VAL A 177 1.87 -15.14 26.53
N ALA A 178 1.69 -14.18 25.60
CA ALA A 178 0.89 -12.98 25.87
C ALA A 178 -0.59 -13.28 26.10
N VAL A 179 -1.16 -14.33 25.50
CA VAL A 179 -2.53 -14.81 25.78
C VAL A 179 -2.66 -15.26 27.25
N GLY A 180 -1.64 -15.91 27.79
CA GLY A 180 -1.55 -16.33 29.17
C GLY A 180 -2.10 -17.74 29.46
N GLU A 181 -1.62 -18.30 30.58
CA GLU A 181 -1.93 -19.66 31.02
C GLU A 181 -3.43 -19.88 31.28
N GLU A 182 -4.08 -18.92 31.92
CA GLU A 182 -5.49 -19.03 32.29
C GLU A 182 -6.41 -19.23 31.08
N ARG A 183 -6.09 -18.55 29.96
CA ARG A 183 -6.89 -18.63 28.73
C ARG A 183 -6.50 -19.82 27.87
N LEU A 184 -5.22 -20.14 27.78
CA LEU A 184 -4.75 -21.33 27.04
C LEU A 184 -5.15 -22.62 27.77
N GLY A 185 -5.19 -22.62 29.09
CA GLY A 185 -5.38 -23.79 29.93
C GLY A 185 -4.08 -24.55 30.24
N TYR A 186 -2.93 -23.99 29.80
CA TYR A 186 -1.60 -24.57 30.06
C TYR A 186 -0.52 -23.48 30.01
N LYS A 187 0.59 -23.78 30.69
CA LYS A 187 1.74 -22.87 30.77
C LYS A 187 2.83 -23.26 29.80
N LEU A 188 3.36 -22.28 29.08
CA LEU A 188 4.50 -22.46 28.17
C LEU A 188 5.80 -22.35 28.97
N HIS A 189 6.50 -23.45 29.18
CA HIS A 189 7.76 -23.49 29.93
C HIS A 189 8.95 -23.77 29.01
N GLY A 190 10.07 -23.06 29.21
CA GLY A 190 11.35 -23.36 28.56
C GLY A 190 11.39 -23.19 27.04
N VAL A 191 10.35 -22.55 26.48
CA VAL A 191 10.15 -22.43 25.02
C VAL A 191 11.03 -21.34 24.41
N PHE A 192 11.49 -20.38 25.22
CA PHE A 192 12.27 -19.23 24.75
C PHE A 192 13.72 -19.57 24.42
N ASP A 193 14.23 -20.71 24.91
CA ASP A 193 15.62 -21.14 24.67
C ASP A 193 15.76 -21.87 23.33
N ILE A 194 14.66 -22.14 22.63
CA ILE A 194 14.67 -22.85 21.34
C ILE A 194 14.65 -21.82 20.20
N ASP A 195 15.81 -21.58 19.62
CA ASP A 195 15.93 -20.83 18.38
C ASP A 195 15.51 -21.71 17.19
N PHE A 196 14.37 -21.38 16.58
CA PHE A 196 13.89 -22.07 15.35
C PHE A 196 14.70 -21.73 14.12
N GLY A 197 15.67 -20.80 14.22
CA GLY A 197 16.34 -20.25 13.07
C GLY A 197 15.37 -19.37 12.26
N GLY A 198 15.84 -18.73 11.30
CA GLY A 198 15.02 -17.80 10.48
C GLY A 198 15.52 -16.38 10.61
N ASP A 199 16.69 -16.19 11.18
CA ASP A 199 17.49 -15.01 10.94
C ASP A 199 17.87 -14.99 9.46
N SER A 200 16.84 -14.77 8.62
CA SER A 200 17.12 -14.15 7.36
C SER A 200 17.57 -12.74 7.73
N ASP A 201 18.84 -12.44 7.50
CA ASP A 201 19.25 -11.08 7.21
C ASP A 201 18.14 -10.50 6.33
N THR A 202 17.24 -9.71 6.91
CA THR A 202 16.15 -9.05 6.16
C THR A 202 16.83 -7.97 5.35
N GLN A 203 17.54 -8.43 4.29
CA GLN A 203 18.27 -7.58 3.39
C GLN A 203 17.27 -6.70 2.67
N GLN A 204 17.61 -5.46 2.59
CA GLN A 204 16.84 -4.49 1.82
C GLN A 204 16.75 -4.94 0.35
N HIS A 205 15.65 -4.65 -0.32
CA HIS A 205 15.58 -4.87 -1.77
C HIS A 205 16.75 -4.12 -2.45
N PRO A 206 17.46 -4.72 -3.40
CA PRO A 206 18.57 -4.05 -4.09
C PRO A 206 18.07 -2.86 -4.90
N VAL A 207 18.93 -1.86 -5.05
CA VAL A 207 18.73 -0.79 -6.02
C VAL A 207 18.89 -1.40 -7.44
N ILE A 208 18.06 -1.00 -8.37
CA ILE A 208 18.19 -1.43 -9.77
C ILE A 208 19.40 -0.67 -10.35
N PRO A 209 20.40 -1.34 -10.94
CA PRO A 209 21.54 -0.64 -11.57
C PRO A 209 21.09 0.39 -12.58
N THR A 210 21.80 1.51 -12.67
CA THR A 210 21.45 2.71 -13.47
C THR A 210 21.08 2.35 -14.90
N ARG A 211 21.94 1.59 -15.59
CA ARG A 211 21.69 1.16 -16.96
C ARG A 211 20.37 0.39 -17.09
N ILE A 212 20.14 -0.57 -16.21
CA ILE A 212 18.91 -1.37 -16.23
C ILE A 212 17.70 -0.49 -15.91
N TYR A 213 17.82 0.43 -14.95
CA TYR A 213 16.73 1.32 -14.56
C TYR A 213 16.31 2.25 -15.72
N LEU A 214 17.28 2.82 -16.44
CA LEU A 214 17.01 3.64 -17.62
C LEU A 214 16.43 2.82 -18.78
N ASP A 215 16.94 1.61 -19.03
CA ASP A 215 16.38 0.71 -20.04
C ASP A 215 14.94 0.33 -19.75
N VAL A 216 14.56 0.16 -18.46
CA VAL A 216 13.18 -0.10 -18.04
C VAL A 216 12.30 1.11 -18.32
N ILE A 217 12.73 2.32 -17.94
CA ILE A 217 11.98 3.56 -18.18
C ILE A 217 11.73 3.75 -19.67
N ASN A 218 12.77 3.62 -20.50
CA ASN A 218 12.68 3.76 -21.96
C ASN A 218 11.71 2.72 -22.55
N SER A 219 11.83 1.46 -22.14
CA SER A 219 10.95 0.39 -22.64
C SER A 219 9.49 0.59 -22.25
N LEU A 220 9.25 1.09 -21.04
CA LEU A 220 7.89 1.44 -20.59
C LEU A 220 7.35 2.65 -21.36
N GLY A 221 8.19 3.66 -21.65
CA GLY A 221 7.84 4.83 -22.45
C GLY A 221 7.44 4.45 -23.89
N GLU A 222 8.23 3.59 -24.56
CA GLU A 222 7.90 3.09 -25.89
C GLU A 222 6.52 2.41 -25.93
N TRP A 223 6.19 1.59 -24.93
CA TRP A 223 4.88 0.96 -24.82
C TRP A 223 3.78 1.98 -24.51
N MET A 224 4.06 2.96 -23.65
CA MET A 224 3.09 4.01 -23.33
C MET A 224 2.70 4.84 -24.56
N ASP A 225 3.64 5.19 -25.43
CA ASP A 225 3.36 5.89 -26.68
C ASP A 225 2.40 5.11 -27.57
N VAL A 226 2.62 3.80 -27.70
CA VAL A 226 1.73 2.95 -28.49
C VAL A 226 0.35 2.81 -27.83
N LEU A 227 0.30 2.52 -26.53
CA LEU A 227 -0.95 2.24 -25.82
C LEU A 227 -1.82 3.50 -25.68
N TYR A 228 -1.20 4.65 -25.41
CA TYR A 228 -1.93 5.91 -25.24
C TYR A 228 -2.64 6.36 -26.51
N ILE A 229 -1.96 6.29 -27.68
CA ILE A 229 -2.55 6.61 -28.99
C ILE A 229 -3.72 5.66 -29.31
N HIS A 230 -3.61 4.39 -28.90
CA HIS A 230 -4.60 3.36 -29.22
C HIS A 230 -5.65 3.13 -28.12
N ARG A 231 -5.70 3.94 -27.05
CA ARG A 231 -6.59 3.70 -25.90
C ARG A 231 -8.08 3.63 -26.28
N TYR A 232 -8.56 4.57 -27.09
CA TYR A 232 -9.94 4.58 -27.55
C TYR A 232 -10.27 3.47 -28.58
N PRO A 233 -9.42 3.23 -29.61
CA PRO A 233 -9.57 2.06 -30.46
C PRO A 233 -9.62 0.73 -29.68
N LEU A 234 -8.81 0.59 -28.63
CA LEU A 234 -8.77 -0.59 -27.78
C LEU A 234 -10.06 -0.72 -26.95
N GLU A 235 -10.56 0.39 -26.40
CA GLU A 235 -11.85 0.44 -25.69
C GLU A 235 -13.01 0.02 -26.63
N GLN A 236 -13.09 0.60 -27.82
CA GLN A 236 -14.12 0.24 -28.80
C GLN A 236 -14.04 -1.23 -29.21
N PHE A 237 -12.83 -1.76 -29.38
CA PHE A 237 -12.62 -3.17 -29.69
C PHE A 237 -13.12 -4.08 -28.56
N LEU A 238 -12.76 -3.77 -27.30
CA LEU A 238 -13.18 -4.57 -26.15
C LEU A 238 -14.68 -4.51 -25.90
N ASN A 239 -15.34 -3.38 -26.15
CA ASN A 239 -16.80 -3.26 -26.03
C ASN A 239 -17.56 -4.21 -26.95
N CYS A 240 -17.00 -4.59 -28.11
CA CYS A 240 -17.61 -5.53 -29.01
C CYS A 240 -17.74 -6.96 -28.43
N PHE A 241 -16.97 -7.29 -27.40
CA PHE A 241 -17.03 -8.60 -26.74
C PHE A 241 -18.26 -8.81 -25.86
N GLU A 242 -19.13 -7.81 -25.71
CA GLU A 242 -20.49 -8.02 -25.20
C GLU A 242 -21.27 -9.03 -26.06
N HIS A 243 -20.97 -9.06 -27.36
CA HIS A 243 -21.55 -10.05 -28.24
C HIS A 243 -20.75 -11.36 -28.12
N GLU A 244 -21.46 -12.45 -27.76
CA GLU A 244 -20.85 -13.74 -27.49
C GLU A 244 -20.03 -14.29 -28.68
N GLY A 245 -20.50 -14.09 -29.92
CA GLY A 245 -19.83 -14.53 -31.14
C GLY A 245 -18.59 -13.72 -31.54
N TYR A 246 -18.40 -12.51 -31.01
CA TYR A 246 -17.37 -11.61 -31.50
C TYR A 246 -15.94 -12.16 -31.25
N GLY A 247 -15.12 -12.13 -32.30
CA GLY A 247 -13.72 -12.60 -32.23
C GLY A 247 -13.54 -14.11 -32.40
N TYR A 248 -14.62 -14.90 -32.43
CA TYR A 248 -14.54 -16.32 -32.80
C TYR A 248 -14.55 -16.53 -34.31
N THR A 249 -13.97 -17.65 -34.76
CA THR A 249 -14.08 -18.08 -36.18
C THR A 249 -15.52 -18.36 -36.52
N VAL A 250 -15.90 -18.18 -37.80
CA VAL A 250 -17.25 -18.48 -38.28
C VAL A 250 -17.72 -19.90 -37.91
N ASN A 251 -16.80 -20.88 -37.97
CA ASN A 251 -17.12 -22.25 -37.58
C ASN A 251 -17.49 -22.37 -36.09
N HIS A 252 -16.79 -21.67 -35.23
CA HIS A 252 -17.10 -21.65 -33.80
C HIS A 252 -18.43 -20.92 -33.54
N GLN A 253 -18.67 -19.79 -34.21
CA GLN A 253 -19.92 -19.04 -34.07
C GLN A 253 -21.15 -19.89 -34.50
N LYS A 254 -21.02 -20.74 -35.54
CA LYS A 254 -22.05 -21.71 -35.94
C LYS A 254 -22.38 -22.75 -34.89
N VAL A 255 -21.41 -23.07 -33.99
CA VAL A 255 -21.68 -23.97 -32.88
C VAL A 255 -22.47 -23.28 -31.78
N ILE A 256 -22.22 -21.98 -31.56
CA ILE A 256 -22.96 -21.17 -30.56
C ILE A 256 -24.38 -20.88 -31.05
N ASN A 257 -24.52 -20.41 -32.30
CA ASN A 257 -25.80 -20.08 -32.89
C ASN A 257 -25.74 -20.32 -34.42
N LYS A 258 -26.77 -20.99 -34.97
CA LYS A 258 -26.84 -21.31 -36.39
C LYS A 258 -27.36 -20.14 -37.25
N ASP A 259 -27.93 -19.11 -36.60
CA ASP A 259 -28.47 -17.96 -37.35
C ASP A 259 -27.30 -17.08 -37.87
N VAL A 260 -27.37 -16.80 -39.18
CA VAL A 260 -26.35 -15.95 -39.85
C VAL A 260 -26.34 -14.53 -39.32
N SER A 261 -27.45 -14.03 -38.80
CA SER A 261 -27.56 -12.70 -38.18
C SER A 261 -26.73 -12.58 -36.89
N PHE A 262 -26.43 -13.70 -36.25
CA PHE A 262 -25.57 -13.76 -35.06
C PHE A 262 -24.07 -13.55 -35.36
N PHE A 263 -23.65 -13.74 -36.63
CA PHE A 263 -22.23 -13.79 -36.95
C PHE A 263 -21.57 -12.42 -36.88
N GLN A 264 -20.46 -12.37 -36.19
CA GLN A 264 -19.64 -11.18 -35.94
C GLN A 264 -18.24 -11.32 -36.57
N SER A 265 -17.50 -10.20 -36.60
CA SER A 265 -16.13 -10.18 -37.11
C SER A 265 -15.25 -11.20 -36.38
N GLU A 266 -14.48 -11.96 -37.16
CA GLU A 266 -13.41 -12.79 -36.62
C GLU A 266 -12.27 -11.92 -36.01
N PHE A 267 -11.48 -12.47 -35.10
CA PHE A 267 -10.49 -11.74 -34.37
C PHE A 267 -9.51 -10.97 -35.25
N SER A 268 -8.98 -11.60 -36.29
CA SER A 268 -8.05 -10.95 -37.22
C SER A 268 -8.66 -9.78 -38.00
N GLN A 269 -9.92 -9.89 -38.35
CA GLN A 269 -10.70 -8.82 -39.02
C GLN A 269 -10.98 -7.69 -38.02
N ALA A 270 -11.31 -8.02 -36.78
CA ALA A 270 -11.55 -7.06 -35.71
C ALA A 270 -10.29 -6.23 -35.39
N ILE A 271 -9.12 -6.86 -35.29
CA ILE A 271 -7.83 -6.18 -35.11
C ILE A 271 -7.54 -5.19 -36.25
N LYS A 272 -7.82 -5.57 -37.50
CA LYS A 272 -7.66 -4.67 -38.66
C LYS A 272 -8.65 -3.52 -38.63
N ARG A 273 -9.92 -3.80 -38.31
CA ARG A 273 -10.99 -2.79 -38.23
C ARG A 273 -10.69 -1.71 -37.21
N HIS A 274 -10.19 -2.09 -36.03
CA HIS A 274 -9.84 -1.18 -34.95
C HIS A 274 -8.39 -0.68 -34.99
N LYS A 275 -7.63 -1.02 -36.05
CA LYS A 275 -6.23 -0.59 -36.28
C LYS A 275 -5.28 -0.95 -35.13
N LEU A 276 -5.52 -2.06 -34.43
CA LEU A 276 -4.78 -2.49 -33.24
C LEU A 276 -3.56 -3.38 -33.53
N LYS A 277 -3.13 -3.50 -34.80
CA LYS A 277 -1.99 -4.34 -35.17
C LYS A 277 -0.71 -3.94 -34.43
N LYS A 278 -0.50 -2.63 -34.15
CA LYS A 278 0.68 -2.13 -33.42
C LYS A 278 0.64 -2.44 -31.93
N VAL A 279 -0.54 -2.58 -31.34
CA VAL A 279 -0.72 -2.93 -29.93
C VAL A 279 -0.41 -4.40 -29.71
N PHE A 280 -0.97 -5.28 -30.55
CA PHE A 280 -0.84 -6.73 -30.37
C PHE A 280 0.39 -7.28 -31.12
N THR A 281 1.57 -6.80 -30.73
CA THR A 281 2.88 -7.22 -31.27
C THR A 281 3.83 -7.63 -30.15
N GLY A 282 4.87 -8.40 -30.48
CA GLY A 282 5.90 -8.79 -29.52
C GLY A 282 5.30 -9.46 -28.26
N ASP A 283 5.59 -8.93 -27.11
CA ASP A 283 5.10 -9.45 -25.81
C ASP A 283 3.57 -9.40 -25.64
N LEU A 284 2.91 -8.49 -26.34
CA LEU A 284 1.47 -8.35 -26.34
C LEU A 284 0.81 -9.09 -27.50
N SER A 285 1.55 -9.93 -28.26
CA SER A 285 1.02 -10.69 -29.38
C SER A 285 -0.24 -11.46 -28.98
N CYS A 286 -1.28 -11.31 -29.80
CA CYS A 286 -2.58 -11.89 -29.56
C CYS A 286 -3.19 -12.33 -30.90
N GLU A 287 -3.25 -13.64 -31.13
CA GLU A 287 -3.71 -14.20 -32.40
C GLU A 287 -5.20 -14.60 -32.38
N GLY A 288 -5.83 -14.58 -31.22
CA GLY A 288 -7.22 -14.98 -31.07
C GLY A 288 -7.85 -14.59 -29.75
N ARG A 289 -9.18 -14.68 -29.69
CA ARG A 289 -9.98 -14.35 -28.50
C ARG A 289 -9.48 -15.08 -27.24
N GLY A 290 -9.11 -16.37 -27.35
CA GLY A 290 -8.74 -17.20 -26.21
C GLY A 290 -7.55 -16.67 -25.40
N VAL A 291 -6.63 -15.94 -26.03
CA VAL A 291 -5.44 -15.36 -25.38
C VAL A 291 -5.56 -13.86 -25.09
N LEU A 292 -6.68 -13.22 -25.48
CA LEU A 292 -6.88 -11.78 -25.35
C LEU A 292 -6.84 -11.33 -23.90
N SER A 293 -7.48 -12.06 -22.98
CA SER A 293 -7.45 -11.72 -21.54
C SER A 293 -6.03 -11.69 -20.99
N SER A 294 -5.15 -12.57 -21.44
CA SER A 294 -3.72 -12.57 -21.08
C SER A 294 -3.00 -11.33 -21.64
N ALA A 295 -3.25 -10.96 -22.89
CA ALA A 295 -2.67 -9.78 -23.50
C ALA A 295 -3.12 -8.49 -22.77
N ILE A 296 -4.39 -8.38 -22.42
CA ILE A 296 -4.92 -7.25 -21.63
C ILE A 296 -4.29 -7.21 -20.23
N LEU A 297 -4.09 -8.35 -19.58
CA LEU A 297 -3.42 -8.42 -18.29
C LEU A 297 -1.96 -7.95 -18.39
N LYS A 298 -1.25 -8.30 -19.47
CA LYS A 298 0.10 -7.79 -19.75
C LYS A 298 0.12 -6.28 -19.96
N ILE A 299 -0.89 -5.72 -20.66
CA ILE A 299 -1.05 -4.26 -20.78
C ILE A 299 -1.21 -3.64 -19.38
N GLN A 300 -2.09 -4.19 -18.55
CA GLN A 300 -2.25 -3.70 -17.17
C GLN A 300 -0.94 -3.81 -16.36
N TRP A 301 -0.09 -4.82 -16.58
CA TRP A 301 1.24 -4.91 -15.98
C TRP A 301 2.15 -3.75 -16.39
N ILE A 302 2.13 -3.36 -17.67
CA ILE A 302 2.90 -2.21 -18.17
C ILE A 302 2.42 -0.94 -17.46
N LEU A 303 1.12 -0.67 -17.47
CA LEU A 303 0.52 0.51 -16.83
C LEU A 303 0.85 0.58 -15.34
N LYS A 304 0.69 -0.54 -14.63
CA LYS A 304 1.06 -0.68 -13.23
C LYS A 304 2.54 -0.38 -12.99
N SER A 305 3.42 -0.87 -13.86
CA SER A 305 4.86 -0.64 -13.75
C SER A 305 5.23 0.82 -13.97
N VAL A 306 4.59 1.52 -14.92
CA VAL A 306 4.72 2.97 -15.11
C VAL A 306 4.35 3.70 -13.82
N ILE A 307 3.18 3.41 -13.26
CA ILE A 307 2.76 4.05 -12.01
C ILE A 307 3.79 3.82 -10.89
N HIS A 308 4.31 2.59 -10.74
CA HIS A 308 5.34 2.30 -9.73
C HIS A 308 6.64 3.06 -9.93
N VAL A 309 7.13 3.12 -11.17
CA VAL A 309 8.40 3.78 -11.52
C VAL A 309 8.33 5.27 -11.21
N TYR A 310 7.23 5.90 -11.60
CA TYR A 310 7.09 7.36 -11.52
C TYR A 310 6.50 7.88 -10.20
N THR A 311 5.80 7.07 -9.40
CA THR A 311 5.24 7.51 -8.10
C THR A 311 5.94 6.94 -6.89
N GLY A 312 6.63 5.82 -7.03
CA GLY A 312 7.17 5.06 -5.91
C GLY A 312 6.10 4.51 -4.96
N MET A 313 4.83 4.44 -5.38
CA MET A 313 3.74 3.85 -4.60
C MET A 313 4.02 2.37 -4.26
N ARG A 314 3.46 1.89 -3.14
CA ARG A 314 3.51 0.47 -2.80
C ARG A 314 2.54 -0.33 -3.68
N ASP A 315 2.84 -1.61 -3.86
CA ASP A 315 2.04 -2.51 -4.70
C ASP A 315 0.54 -2.47 -4.38
N GLN A 316 0.19 -2.52 -3.08
CA GLN A 316 -1.21 -2.47 -2.66
C GLN A 316 -1.85 -1.08 -2.82
N GLU A 317 -1.08 -0.02 -2.81
CA GLU A 317 -1.56 1.34 -3.07
C GLU A 317 -1.94 1.50 -4.54
N VAL A 318 -1.13 0.96 -5.47
CA VAL A 318 -1.47 0.95 -6.90
C VAL A 318 -2.65 0.03 -7.21
N MET A 319 -2.73 -1.14 -6.59
CA MET A 319 -3.85 -2.06 -6.81
C MET A 319 -5.21 -1.55 -6.29
N ARG A 320 -5.21 -0.58 -5.36
CA ARG A 320 -6.42 0.04 -4.82
C ARG A 320 -6.82 1.32 -5.50
N LEU A 321 -6.14 1.72 -6.57
CA LEU A 321 -6.53 2.91 -7.32
C LEU A 321 -7.98 2.79 -7.77
N PRO A 322 -8.86 3.74 -7.40
CA PRO A 322 -10.21 3.80 -7.93
C PRO A 322 -10.18 4.29 -9.38
N TYR A 323 -11.26 4.08 -10.11
CA TYR A 323 -11.41 4.60 -11.46
C TYR A 323 -11.14 6.12 -11.52
N ASN A 324 -11.70 6.88 -10.60
CA ASN A 324 -11.53 8.33 -10.47
C ASN A 324 -10.37 8.72 -9.53
N CYS A 325 -9.16 8.20 -9.83
CA CYS A 325 -7.99 8.40 -8.98
C CYS A 325 -7.17 9.66 -9.28
N LEU A 326 -7.45 10.40 -10.36
CA LEU A 326 -6.74 11.65 -10.67
C LEU A 326 -7.49 12.84 -10.08
N ALA A 327 -6.76 13.70 -9.38
CA ALA A 327 -7.22 15.00 -8.93
C ALA A 327 -6.26 16.06 -9.46
N GLU A 328 -6.82 17.03 -10.15
CA GLU A 328 -6.10 18.22 -10.62
C GLU A 328 -6.28 19.31 -9.57
N GLU A 329 -5.18 19.90 -9.15
CA GLU A 329 -5.16 21.00 -8.19
C GLU A 329 -4.40 22.17 -8.79
N GLU A 330 -5.01 23.32 -8.78
CA GLU A 330 -4.38 24.56 -9.17
C GLU A 330 -3.43 25.00 -8.06
N VAL A 331 -2.14 25.16 -8.37
CA VAL A 331 -1.12 25.39 -7.34
C VAL A 331 -1.27 26.77 -6.70
N VAL A 332 -1.69 27.75 -7.49
CA VAL A 332 -1.99 29.13 -7.05
C VAL A 332 -2.98 29.74 -8.06
N PRO A 333 -4.00 30.53 -7.63
CA PRO A 333 -4.86 31.27 -8.55
C PRO A 333 -4.06 32.14 -9.49
N ALA A 334 -4.49 32.27 -10.77
CA ALA A 334 -3.85 33.12 -11.74
C ALA A 334 -3.75 34.56 -11.20
N THR A 335 -2.55 35.09 -11.11
CA THR A 335 -2.31 36.50 -10.81
C THR A 335 -1.81 37.19 -12.06
N GLU A 336 -2.47 38.28 -12.40
CA GLU A 336 -2.01 39.20 -13.43
C GLU A 336 -0.90 40.05 -12.81
N ASP A 337 0.29 40.08 -13.44
CA ASP A 337 1.38 40.95 -12.95
C ASP A 337 1.07 42.43 -13.29
N GLU A 338 1.87 43.33 -12.75
CA GLU A 338 1.69 44.78 -12.98
C GLU A 338 1.77 45.18 -14.47
N GLU A 339 2.27 44.27 -15.33
CA GLU A 339 2.39 44.45 -16.79
C GLU A 339 1.20 43.82 -17.54
N GLY A 340 0.21 43.24 -16.84
CA GLY A 340 -0.97 42.62 -17.44
C GLY A 340 -0.69 41.24 -18.05
N ILE A 341 0.45 40.62 -17.71
CA ILE A 341 0.80 39.29 -18.19
C ILE A 341 0.23 38.26 -17.21
N VAL A 342 -0.71 37.46 -17.71
CA VAL A 342 -1.22 36.28 -16.98
C VAL A 342 -0.14 35.22 -17.05
N ARG A 343 0.50 34.92 -15.93
CA ARG A 343 1.42 33.77 -15.84
C ARG A 343 0.61 32.49 -15.77
N ASP A 344 0.92 31.51 -16.63
CA ASP A 344 0.29 30.20 -16.61
C ASP A 344 0.48 29.57 -15.23
N ASN A 345 -0.65 29.24 -14.60
CA ASN A 345 -0.63 28.51 -13.33
C ASN A 345 -0.20 27.07 -13.55
N PRO A 346 0.86 26.62 -12.91
CA PRO A 346 1.21 25.22 -12.99
C PRO A 346 0.10 24.39 -12.34
N MET A 347 -0.53 23.55 -13.13
CA MET A 347 -1.47 22.53 -12.65
C MET A 347 -0.69 21.38 -12.06
N MET A 348 -1.05 21.00 -10.84
CA MET A 348 -0.50 19.84 -10.19
C MET A 348 -1.50 18.68 -10.22
N VAL A 349 -1.10 17.55 -10.76
CA VAL A 349 -1.94 16.36 -10.81
C VAL A 349 -1.51 15.39 -9.73
N ASN A 350 -2.47 14.94 -8.94
CA ASN A 350 -2.26 13.93 -7.91
C ASN A 350 -3.00 12.64 -8.25
N VAL A 351 -2.39 11.50 -7.90
CA VAL A 351 -3.05 10.19 -7.86
C VAL A 351 -3.53 9.94 -6.45
N ILE A 352 -4.84 9.75 -6.28
CA ILE A 352 -5.47 9.46 -4.99
C ILE A 352 -5.67 7.95 -4.84
N SER A 353 -5.18 7.40 -3.75
CA SER A 353 -5.37 6.00 -3.37
C SER A 353 -5.44 5.84 -1.86
N SER A 354 -5.63 4.61 -1.39
CA SER A 354 -5.62 4.30 0.04
C SER A 354 -4.32 3.61 0.47
N THR A 355 -3.74 4.08 1.58
CA THR A 355 -2.63 3.41 2.25
C THR A 355 -3.10 2.76 3.55
N THR A 356 -2.48 1.64 3.92
CA THR A 356 -2.77 0.92 5.18
C THR A 356 -1.54 0.83 6.06
N LYS A 357 -0.39 1.27 5.56
CA LYS A 357 0.86 1.17 6.32
C LYS A 357 0.89 2.28 7.37
N PHE A 358 1.22 1.91 8.60
CA PHE A 358 1.30 2.76 9.80
C PHE A 358 -0.03 3.15 10.47
N THR A 359 -1.17 2.98 9.82
CA THR A 359 -2.47 3.27 10.42
C THR A 359 -3.22 2.01 10.84
N GLY A 360 -2.88 0.85 10.23
CA GLY A 360 -3.60 -0.41 10.45
C GLY A 360 -4.99 -0.44 9.79
N TYR A 361 -5.49 0.69 9.30
CA TYR A 361 -6.72 0.84 8.52
C TYR A 361 -6.43 1.55 7.19
N ARG A 362 -7.40 1.60 6.31
CA ARG A 362 -7.28 2.30 5.02
C ARG A 362 -7.42 3.81 5.24
N LYS A 363 -6.43 4.57 4.83
CA LYS A 363 -6.44 6.02 4.83
C LYS A 363 -6.23 6.53 3.41
N SER A 364 -7.05 7.49 2.98
CA SER A 364 -6.84 8.18 1.72
C SER A 364 -5.53 8.96 1.73
N ALA A 365 -4.79 8.92 0.62
CA ALA A 365 -3.56 9.67 0.44
C ALA A 365 -3.38 10.03 -1.03
N ALA A 366 -2.72 11.16 -1.30
CA ALA A 366 -2.42 11.67 -2.62
C ALA A 366 -0.93 11.51 -2.92
N TRP A 367 -0.58 11.10 -4.14
CA TRP A 367 0.78 11.05 -4.68
C TRP A 367 0.86 11.94 -5.88
N LEU A 368 1.92 12.74 -5.98
CA LEU A 368 2.17 13.53 -7.17
C LEU A 368 2.26 12.61 -8.39
N ALA A 369 1.56 12.96 -9.45
CA ALA A 369 1.55 12.28 -10.74
C ALA A 369 2.33 13.08 -11.77
N THR A 370 3.20 12.42 -12.52
CA THR A 370 3.82 12.94 -13.72
C THR A 370 2.89 12.74 -14.93
N ASP A 371 3.18 13.40 -16.05
CA ASP A 371 2.42 13.22 -17.29
C ASP A 371 2.33 11.73 -17.71
N GLU A 372 3.42 10.99 -17.56
CA GLU A 372 3.45 9.55 -17.86
C GLU A 372 2.47 8.74 -17.00
N VAL A 373 2.28 9.13 -15.73
CA VAL A 373 1.30 8.49 -14.85
C VAL A 373 -0.12 8.84 -15.29
N VAL A 374 -0.38 10.10 -15.66
CA VAL A 374 -1.68 10.52 -16.18
C VAL A 374 -2.04 9.72 -17.43
N ARG A 375 -1.11 9.62 -18.39
CA ARG A 375 -1.26 8.81 -19.61
C ARG A 375 -1.56 7.34 -19.29
N ALA A 376 -0.83 6.75 -18.33
CA ALA A 376 -1.06 5.37 -17.89
C ALA A 376 -2.46 5.18 -17.27
N VAL A 377 -2.91 6.11 -16.43
CA VAL A 377 -4.25 6.08 -15.82
C VAL A 377 -5.33 6.22 -16.90
N GLU A 378 -5.16 7.08 -17.90
CA GLU A 378 -6.13 7.22 -18.99
C GLU A 378 -6.29 5.93 -19.81
N VAL A 379 -5.19 5.24 -20.12
CA VAL A 379 -5.26 3.92 -20.79
C VAL A 379 -5.94 2.90 -19.88
N ALA A 380 -5.61 2.88 -18.58
CA ALA A 380 -6.25 1.99 -17.62
C ALA A 380 -7.75 2.25 -17.48
N ARG A 381 -8.18 3.53 -17.48
CA ARG A 381 -9.60 3.93 -17.48
C ARG A 381 -10.34 3.40 -18.71
N ALA A 382 -9.73 3.47 -19.92
CA ALA A 382 -10.33 2.92 -21.13
C ALA A 382 -10.54 1.40 -21.01
N LEU A 383 -9.57 0.66 -20.48
CA LEU A 383 -9.72 -0.76 -20.18
C LEU A 383 -10.77 -1.03 -19.10
N CYS A 384 -10.77 -0.24 -18.03
CA CYS A 384 -11.72 -0.38 -16.93
C CYS A 384 -13.16 -0.19 -17.41
N ARG A 385 -13.47 0.85 -18.22
CA ARG A 385 -14.80 1.06 -18.79
C ARG A 385 -15.29 -0.15 -19.57
N SER A 386 -14.46 -0.69 -20.45
CA SER A 386 -14.83 -1.86 -21.25
C SER A 386 -15.04 -3.12 -20.41
N ILE A 387 -14.14 -3.38 -19.47
CA ILE A 387 -14.24 -4.57 -18.60
C ILE A 387 -15.44 -4.45 -17.66
N SER A 388 -15.69 -3.28 -17.07
CA SER A 388 -16.87 -3.02 -16.23
C SER A 388 -18.17 -3.24 -17.01
N ARG A 389 -18.21 -2.79 -18.27
CA ARG A 389 -19.34 -3.02 -19.16
C ARG A 389 -19.62 -4.51 -19.38
N LEU A 390 -18.57 -5.31 -19.59
CA LEU A 390 -18.73 -6.77 -19.72
C LEU A 390 -19.24 -7.43 -18.42
N PHE A 391 -18.96 -6.84 -17.26
CA PHE A 391 -19.53 -7.28 -15.98
C PHE A 391 -20.95 -6.73 -15.71
N GLY A 392 -21.44 -5.80 -16.53
CA GLY A 392 -22.74 -5.14 -16.33
C GLY A 392 -22.79 -4.20 -15.14
N VAL A 393 -21.65 -3.58 -14.77
CA VAL A 393 -21.51 -2.68 -13.61
C VAL A 393 -21.06 -1.28 -14.03
N ASN A 394 -21.33 -0.29 -13.17
CA ASN A 394 -20.83 1.06 -13.38
C ASN A 394 -19.33 1.11 -13.11
N HIS A 395 -18.54 1.63 -14.06
CA HIS A 395 -17.08 1.74 -13.95
C HIS A 395 -16.62 2.76 -12.89
N GLU A 396 -17.43 3.76 -12.57
CA GLU A 396 -17.07 4.79 -11.58
C GLU A 396 -16.89 4.22 -10.17
N ASP A 397 -17.60 3.13 -9.86
CA ASP A 397 -17.54 2.44 -8.57
C ASP A 397 -16.45 1.37 -8.52
N MET A 398 -15.68 1.22 -9.58
CA MET A 398 -14.74 0.10 -9.74
C MET A 398 -13.28 0.52 -9.44
N PRO A 399 -12.45 -0.44 -9.03
CA PRO A 399 -11.01 -0.24 -9.05
C PRO A 399 -10.51 -0.05 -10.49
N LEU A 400 -9.47 0.75 -10.66
CA LEU A 400 -8.89 1.08 -11.96
C LEU A 400 -8.46 -0.17 -12.76
N PHE A 401 -7.94 -1.18 -12.07
CA PHE A 401 -7.50 -2.45 -12.66
C PHE A 401 -8.52 -3.56 -12.38
N LEU A 402 -9.14 -4.07 -13.43
CA LEU A 402 -10.13 -5.14 -13.35
C LEU A 402 -9.64 -6.43 -14.01
N ASN A 403 -10.12 -7.56 -13.51
CA ASN A 403 -9.79 -8.87 -14.04
C ASN A 403 -10.33 -9.05 -15.47
N PRO A 404 -9.46 -9.15 -16.51
CA PRO A 404 -9.87 -9.27 -17.89
C PRO A 404 -10.38 -10.69 -18.28
N ALA A 405 -10.36 -11.65 -17.35
CA ALA A 405 -10.79 -13.03 -17.65
C ALA A 405 -12.27 -13.11 -18.06
N ILE A 406 -13.10 -12.12 -17.70
CA ILE A 406 -14.49 -11.99 -18.14
C ILE A 406 -14.64 -12.05 -19.66
N ILE A 407 -13.66 -11.61 -20.43
CA ILE A 407 -13.68 -11.64 -21.91
C ILE A 407 -13.90 -13.08 -22.43
N ASN A 408 -13.41 -14.08 -21.68
CA ASN A 408 -13.45 -15.49 -22.08
C ASN A 408 -14.23 -16.40 -21.13
N ARG A 409 -14.65 -15.91 -19.96
CA ARG A 409 -15.27 -16.71 -18.89
C ARG A 409 -16.43 -15.94 -18.26
N ALA A 410 -17.64 -16.39 -18.49
CA ALA A 410 -18.86 -15.77 -17.94
C ALA A 410 -18.95 -15.85 -16.39
N ASP A 411 -18.31 -16.84 -15.77
CA ASP A 411 -18.29 -17.08 -14.31
C ASP A 411 -17.18 -16.31 -13.58
N THR A 412 -16.45 -15.45 -14.29
CA THR A 412 -15.38 -14.65 -13.67
C THR A 412 -15.94 -13.68 -12.63
N LYS A 413 -15.40 -13.75 -11.40
CA LYS A 413 -15.75 -12.78 -10.36
C LYS A 413 -15.12 -11.43 -10.65
N ILE A 414 -15.91 -10.37 -10.42
CA ILE A 414 -15.42 -9.00 -10.52
C ILE A 414 -14.37 -8.74 -9.43
N GLY A 415 -13.35 -7.97 -9.76
CA GLY A 415 -12.31 -7.55 -8.83
C GLY A 415 -10.96 -7.32 -9.49
N VAL A 416 -9.98 -6.97 -8.68
CA VAL A 416 -8.60 -6.76 -9.10
C VAL A 416 -7.97 -8.08 -9.58
N PRO A 417 -7.22 -8.09 -10.69
CA PRO A 417 -6.62 -9.32 -11.20
C PRO A 417 -5.55 -9.87 -10.28
N THR A 418 -5.31 -11.18 -10.38
CA THR A 418 -4.16 -11.80 -9.72
C THR A 418 -2.89 -11.52 -10.51
N TRP A 419 -1.95 -10.84 -9.90
CA TRP A 419 -0.67 -10.47 -10.47
C TRP A 419 0.39 -11.51 -10.10
N ASN A 420 0.78 -12.35 -11.05
CA ASN A 420 1.83 -13.34 -10.88
C ASN A 420 2.93 -13.19 -11.94
N GLU A 421 4.08 -13.83 -11.75
CA GLU A 421 5.20 -13.71 -12.69
C GLU A 421 4.86 -14.20 -14.10
N VAL A 422 4.04 -15.25 -14.21
CA VAL A 422 3.64 -15.82 -15.50
C VAL A 422 2.83 -14.83 -16.36
N SER A 423 2.11 -13.91 -15.71
CA SER A 423 1.32 -12.89 -16.39
C SER A 423 2.10 -11.62 -16.74
N LYS A 424 3.38 -11.53 -16.35
CA LYS A 424 4.25 -10.40 -16.74
C LYS A 424 4.60 -10.44 -18.22
N PRO A 425 4.77 -9.27 -18.88
CA PRO A 425 5.42 -9.20 -20.18
C PRO A 425 6.85 -9.76 -20.12
N ASN A 426 7.28 -10.46 -21.18
CA ASN A 426 8.61 -11.10 -21.22
C ASN A 426 9.75 -10.08 -21.12
N PHE A 427 9.59 -8.87 -21.67
CA PHE A 427 10.63 -7.85 -21.57
C PHE A 427 10.91 -7.45 -20.11
N LEU A 428 9.90 -7.48 -19.22
CA LEU A 428 10.09 -7.23 -17.78
C LEU A 428 10.74 -8.42 -17.05
N LEU A 429 10.79 -9.59 -17.67
CA LEU A 429 11.36 -10.83 -17.07
C LEU A 429 12.75 -11.15 -17.57
N THR A 430 13.04 -10.90 -18.87
CA THR A 430 14.21 -11.49 -19.53
C THR A 430 15.09 -10.50 -20.28
N ARG A 431 14.61 -9.26 -20.57
CA ARG A 431 15.34 -8.29 -21.39
C ARG A 431 16.58 -7.73 -20.69
N TYR A 432 16.51 -7.51 -19.39
CA TYR A 432 17.52 -6.76 -18.63
C TYR A 432 18.60 -7.69 -18.09
N ILE A 433 19.57 -8.06 -18.93
CA ILE A 433 20.66 -8.95 -18.54
C ILE A 433 21.69 -8.20 -17.70
N ILE A 434 22.07 -8.78 -16.57
CA ILE A 434 23.08 -8.24 -15.66
C ILE A 434 24.46 -8.32 -16.33
N GLN A 435 25.17 -7.20 -16.34
CA GLN A 435 26.54 -7.06 -16.85
C GLN A 435 27.54 -6.88 -15.70
N ALA A 436 28.85 -6.95 -15.99
CA ALA A 436 29.87 -6.86 -14.94
C ALA A 436 29.82 -5.52 -14.19
N HIS A 437 29.68 -4.40 -14.91
CA HIS A 437 29.60 -3.08 -14.29
C HIS A 437 28.33 -2.87 -13.46
N ASP A 438 27.19 -3.54 -13.79
CA ASP A 438 25.99 -3.53 -12.98
C ASP A 438 26.24 -4.15 -11.58
N MET A 439 27.12 -5.19 -11.54
CA MET A 439 27.50 -5.82 -10.26
C MET A 439 28.41 -4.92 -9.43
N GLU A 440 29.29 -4.16 -10.06
CA GLU A 440 30.14 -3.18 -9.36
C GLU A 440 29.30 -2.06 -8.76
N GLU A 441 28.35 -1.52 -9.52
CA GLU A 441 27.40 -0.52 -9.06
C GLU A 441 26.52 -1.07 -7.93
N LEU A 442 26.03 -2.29 -8.06
CA LEU A 442 25.22 -2.95 -7.06
C LEU A 442 25.98 -3.12 -5.74
N GLN A 443 27.24 -3.57 -5.79
CA GLN A 443 28.11 -3.72 -4.62
C GLN A 443 28.41 -2.35 -3.99
N ALA A 444 28.60 -1.30 -4.80
CA ALA A 444 28.78 0.07 -4.28
C ALA A 444 27.52 0.62 -3.62
N SER A 445 26.32 0.25 -4.11
CA SER A 445 25.04 0.70 -3.52
C SER A 445 24.76 0.08 -2.15
N ASP A 446 25.28 -1.12 -1.87
CA ASP A 446 25.12 -1.81 -0.59
C ASP A 446 26.38 -2.63 -0.25
N PRO A 447 27.45 -1.98 0.26
CA PRO A 447 28.73 -2.62 0.51
C PRO A 447 28.69 -3.71 1.58
N ALA A 448 27.72 -3.66 2.48
CA ALA A 448 27.57 -4.65 3.54
C ALA A 448 27.02 -5.99 3.04
N ARG A 449 26.43 -6.00 1.84
CA ARG A 449 25.82 -7.18 1.24
C ARG A 449 26.77 -7.87 0.29
N ASN A 450 26.92 -9.18 0.41
CA ASN A 450 27.67 -10.01 -0.54
C ASN A 450 26.78 -10.42 -1.74
N PHE A 451 26.73 -9.57 -2.78
CA PHE A 451 25.98 -9.88 -3.99
C PHE A 451 26.63 -11.00 -4.82
N ALA A 452 27.96 -11.16 -4.78
CA ALA A 452 28.66 -12.22 -5.53
C ALA A 452 28.26 -13.63 -5.08
N GLY A 453 27.89 -13.79 -3.80
CA GLY A 453 27.38 -15.03 -3.22
C GLY A 453 25.86 -15.27 -3.48
N ASP A 454 25.14 -14.27 -3.98
CA ASP A 454 23.69 -14.36 -4.17
C ASP A 454 23.35 -14.84 -5.59
N ASN A 455 22.82 -16.06 -5.70
CA ASN A 455 22.48 -16.67 -6.99
C ASN A 455 21.47 -15.88 -7.84
N ARG A 456 20.78 -14.90 -7.27
CA ARG A 456 19.82 -14.04 -7.97
C ARG A 456 20.49 -12.94 -8.80
N PHE A 457 21.76 -12.61 -8.48
CA PHE A 457 22.50 -11.50 -9.09
C PHE A 457 23.82 -12.01 -9.68
N LYS A 458 23.75 -12.62 -10.86
CA LYS A 458 24.93 -13.10 -11.58
C LYS A 458 25.00 -12.46 -12.96
N VAL A 459 26.18 -12.12 -13.42
CA VAL A 459 26.43 -11.68 -14.80
C VAL A 459 25.85 -12.71 -15.78
N GLY A 460 25.13 -12.23 -16.78
CA GLY A 460 24.43 -13.06 -17.77
C GLY A 460 23.02 -13.51 -17.37
N MET A 461 22.60 -13.29 -16.11
CA MET A 461 21.24 -13.58 -15.68
C MET A 461 20.31 -12.37 -15.88
N PRO A 462 19.01 -12.59 -16.14
CA PRO A 462 18.06 -11.50 -16.21
C PRO A 462 17.77 -10.91 -14.82
N TRP A 463 17.71 -9.59 -14.75
CA TRP A 463 17.32 -8.87 -13.54
C TRP A 463 15.82 -9.04 -13.25
N ARG A 464 15.48 -9.51 -12.06
CA ARG A 464 14.09 -9.68 -11.62
C ARG A 464 13.53 -8.40 -11.01
N LEU A 465 12.70 -7.69 -11.75
CA LEU A 465 12.08 -6.45 -11.34
C LEU A 465 10.95 -6.69 -10.33
N THR A 466 10.94 -5.90 -9.23
CA THR A 466 9.86 -5.87 -8.24
C THR A 466 9.43 -4.43 -7.93
N SER A 467 8.18 -4.23 -7.49
CA SER A 467 7.66 -2.91 -7.13
C SER A 467 8.46 -2.23 -6.00
N HIS A 468 8.99 -3.01 -5.06
CA HIS A 468 9.84 -2.48 -3.99
C HIS A 468 11.18 -1.97 -4.49
N GLN A 469 11.75 -2.59 -5.52
CA GLN A 469 12.98 -2.11 -6.15
C GLN A 469 12.77 -0.77 -6.85
N PHE A 470 11.67 -0.57 -7.57
CA PHE A 470 11.33 0.73 -8.17
C PHE A 470 11.27 1.84 -7.12
N ARG A 471 10.55 1.58 -6.02
CA ARG A 471 10.47 2.53 -4.92
C ARG A 471 11.83 2.84 -4.29
N ARG A 472 12.69 1.82 -4.06
CA ARG A 472 14.03 2.01 -3.53
C ARG A 472 14.92 2.77 -4.52
N SER A 473 14.90 2.40 -5.80
CA SER A 473 15.69 3.04 -6.83
C SER A 473 15.32 4.51 -6.99
N LEU A 474 14.02 4.82 -7.02
CA LEU A 474 13.55 6.21 -7.05
C LEU A 474 14.06 7.01 -5.84
N ALA A 475 14.00 6.44 -4.62
CA ALA A 475 14.52 7.10 -3.44
C ALA A 475 16.04 7.29 -3.49
N PHE A 476 16.75 6.24 -3.88
CA PHE A 476 18.20 6.23 -3.96
C PHE A 476 18.70 7.25 -4.97
N TYR A 477 18.21 7.15 -6.19
CA TYR A 477 18.62 8.04 -7.28
C TYR A 477 18.12 9.47 -7.07
N GLY A 478 16.89 9.66 -6.59
CA GLY A 478 16.38 10.97 -6.25
C GLY A 478 17.25 11.70 -5.22
N SER A 479 17.68 10.98 -4.18
CA SER A 479 18.58 11.56 -3.18
C SER A 479 20.00 11.77 -3.69
N SER A 480 20.52 10.85 -4.53
CA SER A 480 21.90 10.94 -5.04
C SER A 480 22.08 12.04 -6.07
N SER A 481 21.05 12.35 -6.86
CA SER A 481 21.09 13.41 -7.85
C SER A 481 21.30 14.80 -7.24
N GLY A 482 20.97 14.98 -5.95
CA GLY A 482 20.93 16.30 -5.30
C GLY A 482 19.74 17.16 -5.71
N PHE A 483 18.89 16.69 -6.66
CA PHE A 483 17.75 17.44 -7.17
C PHE A 483 16.49 17.29 -6.30
N ILE A 484 16.39 16.21 -5.51
CA ILE A 484 15.20 15.94 -4.68
C ILE A 484 15.60 15.88 -3.21
N SER A 485 14.98 16.71 -2.39
CA SER A 485 15.23 16.70 -0.95
C SER A 485 14.62 15.48 -0.26
N LEU A 486 15.23 15.04 0.85
CA LEU A 486 14.69 13.95 1.66
C LEU A 486 13.27 14.24 2.20
N PRO A 487 12.90 15.48 2.59
CA PRO A 487 11.53 15.82 2.96
C PRO A 487 10.53 15.61 1.81
N SER A 488 10.89 16.03 0.57
CA SER A 488 10.05 15.81 -0.60
C SER A 488 9.79 14.32 -0.87
N LEU A 489 10.86 13.50 -0.83
CA LEU A 489 10.72 12.05 -0.94
C LEU A 489 9.88 11.46 0.21
N ARG A 490 10.02 12.00 1.43
CA ARG A 490 9.22 11.57 2.57
C ARG A 490 7.73 11.78 2.32
N LYS A 491 7.35 12.97 1.82
CA LYS A 491 5.97 13.28 1.45
C LYS A 491 5.45 12.33 0.39
N GLN A 492 6.19 12.16 -0.71
CA GLN A 492 5.81 11.28 -1.81
C GLN A 492 5.65 9.82 -1.38
N PHE A 493 6.53 9.32 -0.52
CA PHE A 493 6.50 7.93 -0.08
C PHE A 493 5.61 7.66 1.13
N LYS A 494 4.95 8.71 1.67
CA LYS A 494 4.12 8.61 2.87
C LYS A 494 4.88 7.96 4.02
N HIS A 495 6.13 8.39 4.24
CA HIS A 495 6.94 7.93 5.36
C HIS A 495 6.66 8.78 6.60
N LEU A 496 6.53 8.16 7.77
CA LEU A 496 6.32 8.86 9.04
C LEU A 496 7.54 9.67 9.46
N SER A 497 8.75 9.21 9.12
CA SER A 497 9.99 9.87 9.50
C SER A 497 10.99 9.97 8.35
N THR A 498 11.89 10.96 8.43
CA THR A 498 13.02 11.10 7.50
C THR A 498 13.96 9.90 7.56
N GLN A 499 14.09 9.24 8.74
CA GLN A 499 14.88 8.00 8.85
C GLN A 499 14.35 6.89 7.95
N MET A 500 13.03 6.77 7.81
CA MET A 500 12.44 5.80 6.87
C MET A 500 12.77 6.12 5.42
N THR A 501 12.82 7.41 5.06
CA THR A 501 13.23 7.83 3.71
C THR A 501 14.72 7.54 3.51
N ARG A 502 15.57 7.88 4.49
CA ARG A 502 16.99 7.55 4.46
C ARG A 502 17.26 6.06 4.36
N TYR A 503 16.46 5.21 5.01
CA TYR A 503 16.56 3.76 4.86
C TYR A 503 16.43 3.31 3.40
N TYR A 504 15.51 3.90 2.63
CA TYR A 504 15.36 3.59 1.19
C TYR A 504 16.45 4.23 0.33
N ALA A 505 16.97 5.38 0.73
CA ALA A 505 18.02 6.13 0.01
C ALA A 505 19.45 5.81 0.51
N ASN A 506 19.62 4.83 1.40
CA ASN A 506 20.90 4.54 2.03
C ASN A 506 22.02 4.31 1.00
N ASN A 507 23.25 4.78 1.33
CA ASN A 507 24.46 4.71 0.50
C ASN A 507 24.44 5.55 -0.80
N PHE A 508 23.46 6.44 -1.00
CA PHE A 508 23.39 7.28 -2.22
C PHE A 508 24.62 8.17 -2.41
N GLU A 509 25.30 8.56 -1.35
CA GLU A 509 26.46 9.47 -1.39
C GLU A 509 27.65 8.89 -2.18
N ARG A 510 27.66 7.58 -2.42
CA ARG A 510 28.73 6.87 -3.12
C ARG A 510 28.61 6.90 -4.64
N LEU A 511 27.44 7.26 -5.17
CA LEU A 511 27.13 7.23 -6.61
C LEU A 511 26.82 8.61 -7.19
N LYS A 512 27.31 9.68 -6.58
CA LYS A 512 27.03 11.08 -6.99
C LYS A 512 27.32 11.44 -8.44
N THR A 513 28.01 10.60 -9.20
CA THR A 513 28.49 10.89 -10.55
C THR A 513 27.76 10.17 -11.67
N ILE A 514 26.70 9.39 -11.39
CA ILE A 514 26.15 8.44 -12.38
C ILE A 514 24.92 8.97 -13.14
N PHE A 515 24.41 10.17 -12.81
CA PHE A 515 23.19 10.67 -13.43
C PHE A 515 23.44 11.77 -14.46
N GLY A 516 22.91 11.51 -15.65
CA GLY A 516 22.92 12.44 -16.76
C GLY A 516 23.86 11.99 -17.88
N TYR A 517 23.67 12.57 -19.05
CA TYR A 517 24.66 12.56 -20.11
C TYR A 517 25.57 13.79 -19.98
N TYR A 518 26.83 13.62 -20.29
CA TYR A 518 27.76 14.72 -20.36
C TYR A 518 27.44 15.59 -21.58
N ASP A 519 27.12 16.85 -21.36
CA ASP A 519 26.88 17.82 -22.43
C ASP A 519 28.17 18.63 -22.65
N GLU A 520 28.85 18.36 -23.77
CA GLU A 520 30.12 19.02 -24.14
C GLU A 520 29.98 20.54 -24.27
N LYS A 521 28.77 21.08 -24.48
CA LYS A 521 28.54 22.52 -24.59
C LYS A 521 28.44 23.20 -23.24
N LEU A 522 28.00 22.50 -22.23
CA LEU A 522 27.83 22.98 -20.87
C LEU A 522 29.00 22.58 -19.97
N ASP A 523 29.88 21.68 -20.45
CA ASP A 523 30.96 21.05 -19.67
C ASP A 523 30.48 20.47 -18.36
N ASP A 524 29.27 19.89 -18.37
CA ASP A 524 28.61 19.36 -17.18
C ASP A 524 27.67 18.19 -17.52
N PHE A 525 27.31 17.41 -16.51
CA PHE A 525 26.32 16.34 -16.64
C PHE A 525 24.90 16.90 -16.53
N VAL A 526 24.09 16.68 -17.56
CA VAL A 526 22.72 17.18 -17.67
C VAL A 526 21.73 16.00 -17.67
N LEU A 527 20.66 16.12 -16.88
CA LEU A 527 19.54 15.19 -16.93
C LEU A 527 18.65 15.46 -18.15
N PRO A 528 18.20 14.42 -18.88
CA PRO A 528 17.16 14.58 -19.87
C PRO A 528 15.91 15.23 -19.26
N LYS A 529 15.31 16.19 -19.95
CA LYS A 529 14.10 16.92 -19.47
C LYS A 529 12.91 15.99 -19.20
N ASN A 530 12.85 14.86 -19.87
CA ASN A 530 11.84 13.82 -19.69
C ASN A 530 12.22 12.78 -18.64
N HIS A 531 13.33 12.98 -17.90
CA HIS A 531 13.73 12.06 -16.84
C HIS A 531 12.82 12.24 -15.64
N VAL A 532 12.38 11.13 -15.05
CA VAL A 532 11.49 11.12 -13.86
C VAL A 532 12.01 12.00 -12.72
N LEU A 533 13.34 12.08 -12.53
CA LEU A 533 13.93 12.91 -11.48
C LEU A 533 13.77 14.41 -11.75
N PHE A 534 13.79 14.84 -13.02
CA PHE A 534 13.57 16.23 -13.39
C PHE A 534 12.15 16.68 -13.02
N GLU A 535 11.14 15.86 -13.29
CA GLU A 535 9.76 16.15 -12.89
C GLU A 535 9.58 16.19 -11.36
N TYR A 536 10.26 15.30 -10.64
CA TYR A 536 10.26 15.32 -9.17
C TYR A 536 11.00 16.50 -8.57
N GLN A 537 12.03 16.99 -9.23
CA GLN A 537 12.76 18.19 -8.80
C GLN A 537 11.83 19.42 -8.71
N THR A 538 10.95 19.57 -9.69
CA THR A 538 10.02 20.71 -9.74
C THR A 538 8.69 20.41 -9.04
N GLY A 539 8.13 19.23 -9.21
CA GLY A 539 6.78 18.89 -8.77
C GLY A 539 6.63 18.67 -7.26
N ILE A 540 7.58 17.99 -6.59
CA ILE A 540 7.42 17.69 -5.16
C ILE A 540 7.63 18.92 -4.26
N PRO A 541 8.63 19.79 -4.47
CA PRO A 541 8.71 21.06 -3.76
C PRO A 541 7.47 21.92 -3.95
N MET A 542 6.96 22.02 -5.18
CA MET A 542 5.70 22.69 -5.47
C MET A 542 4.52 22.11 -4.70
N SER A 543 4.42 20.77 -4.61
CA SER A 543 3.36 20.12 -3.84
C SER A 543 3.44 20.43 -2.34
N ILE A 544 4.64 20.50 -1.76
CA ILE A 544 4.83 20.90 -0.35
C ILE A 544 4.45 22.37 -0.15
N ALA A 545 4.91 23.25 -1.06
CA ALA A 545 4.58 24.66 -1.02
C ALA A 545 3.07 24.89 -1.20
N TYR A 546 2.44 24.18 -2.13
CA TYR A 546 1.00 24.26 -2.37
C TYR A 546 0.20 23.84 -1.12
N ASP A 547 0.49 22.68 -0.50
CA ASP A 547 -0.24 22.24 0.68
C ASP A 547 -0.10 23.22 1.85
N LEU A 548 1.12 23.81 2.01
CA LEU A 548 1.34 24.81 3.04
C LEU A 548 0.61 26.10 2.74
N LEU A 549 0.64 26.56 1.47
CA LEU A 549 0.01 27.82 1.06
C LEU A 549 -1.51 27.71 0.96
N SER A 550 -2.06 26.58 0.50
CA SER A 550 -3.52 26.36 0.50
C SER A 550 -4.07 26.36 1.92
N HIS A 551 -3.33 25.77 2.86
CA HIS A 551 -3.66 25.86 4.27
C HIS A 551 -3.52 27.29 4.82
N ALA A 552 -2.52 28.00 4.33
CA ALA A 552 -2.27 29.38 4.74
C ALA A 552 -3.30 30.37 4.20
N PHE A 553 -3.80 30.18 2.97
CA PHE A 553 -4.59 31.17 2.25
C PHE A 553 -5.93 30.66 1.70
N GLY A 554 -6.20 29.35 1.81
CA GLY A 554 -7.44 28.71 1.33
C GLY A 554 -8.64 28.91 2.25
N ASP A 555 -8.44 29.29 3.49
CA ASP A 555 -9.48 29.53 4.48
C ASP A 555 -9.18 30.84 5.24
N GLU A 556 -10.21 31.63 5.54
CA GLU A 556 -10.10 32.84 6.37
C GLU A 556 -9.98 32.53 7.86
N ALA A 557 -10.18 31.26 8.26
CA ALA A 557 -10.12 30.84 9.63
C ALA A 557 -8.77 31.18 10.30
N PRO A 558 -8.74 31.68 11.54
CA PRO A 558 -7.52 32.01 12.24
C PRO A 558 -6.70 30.75 12.54
N LEU A 559 -5.39 30.84 12.25
CA LEU A 559 -4.42 29.79 12.55
C LEU A 559 -3.58 30.17 13.77
N PHE A 560 -3.29 29.17 14.62
CA PHE A 560 -2.56 29.31 15.88
C PHE A 560 -1.28 28.45 15.86
N GLY A 561 -0.48 28.52 16.95
CA GLY A 561 0.82 27.86 17.03
C GLY A 561 1.95 28.68 16.43
N GLY A 562 3.17 28.18 16.41
CA GLY A 562 4.35 28.92 15.96
C GLY A 562 4.25 29.34 14.49
N VAL A 563 4.08 28.39 13.59
CA VAL A 563 3.96 28.63 12.15
C VAL A 563 2.58 29.22 11.82
N GLY A 564 1.50 28.77 12.45
CA GLY A 564 0.17 29.30 12.23
C GLY A 564 0.08 30.81 12.51
N THR A 565 0.73 31.28 13.56
CA THR A 565 0.84 32.71 13.89
C THR A 565 1.63 33.48 12.81
N TYR A 566 2.74 32.94 12.32
CA TYR A 566 3.49 33.52 11.22
C TYR A 566 2.64 33.65 9.96
N ILE A 567 1.93 32.60 9.57
CA ILE A 567 1.04 32.59 8.40
C ILE A 567 -0.08 33.66 8.56
N SER A 568 -0.72 33.74 9.73
CA SER A 568 -1.75 34.75 9.99
C SER A 568 -1.22 36.17 9.83
N ASN A 569 0.03 36.43 10.24
CA ASN A 569 0.69 37.72 10.04
C ASN A 569 0.98 38.00 8.56
N GLN A 570 1.37 37.00 7.77
CA GLN A 570 1.58 37.13 6.35
C GLN A 570 0.27 37.42 5.58
N ARG A 571 -0.86 36.76 5.97
CA ARG A 571 -2.20 37.10 5.47
C ARG A 571 -2.52 38.58 5.67
N GLY A 572 -2.23 39.12 6.85
CA GLY A 572 -2.43 40.54 7.17
C GLY A 572 -1.58 41.47 6.30
N LYS A 573 -0.34 41.12 5.96
CA LYS A 573 0.52 41.87 5.06
C LYS A 573 0.05 41.80 3.62
N MET A 574 -0.42 40.61 3.17
CA MET A 574 -1.00 40.45 1.83
C MET A 574 -2.25 41.30 1.66
N ALA A 575 -3.14 41.32 2.64
CA ALA A 575 -4.36 42.15 2.61
C ALA A 575 -4.02 43.64 2.51
N LYS A 576 -2.82 44.05 2.94
CA LYS A 576 -2.31 45.44 2.83
C LYS A 576 -1.49 45.68 1.55
N GLY A 577 -1.30 44.66 0.71
CA GLY A 577 -0.46 44.76 -0.50
C GLY A 577 1.04 44.85 -0.22
N GLU A 578 1.50 44.51 0.96
CA GLU A 578 2.93 44.56 1.35
C GLU A 578 3.73 43.35 0.84
N ILE A 579 3.06 42.24 0.51
CA ILE A 579 3.68 40.99 0.00
C ILE A 579 2.76 40.38 -1.06
N HIS A 580 3.34 39.89 -2.15
CA HIS A 580 2.62 39.14 -3.17
C HIS A 580 2.67 37.66 -2.94
N LEU A 581 1.58 36.97 -3.24
CA LEU A 581 1.45 35.50 -3.07
C LEU A 581 2.52 34.72 -3.86
N VAL A 582 2.92 35.25 -5.02
CA VAL A 582 3.95 34.67 -5.89
C VAL A 582 5.31 34.61 -5.18
N ASP A 583 5.72 35.72 -4.53
CA ASP A 583 7.01 35.79 -3.82
C ASP A 583 7.03 34.79 -2.63
N LEU A 584 5.90 34.69 -1.94
CA LEU A 584 5.76 33.76 -0.81
C LEU A 584 5.81 32.30 -1.26
N ARG A 585 5.29 32.02 -2.43
CA ARG A 585 5.36 30.70 -3.05
C ARG A 585 6.79 30.34 -3.41
N GLU A 586 7.50 31.20 -4.13
CA GLU A 586 8.89 30.94 -4.54
C GLU A 586 9.82 30.74 -3.32
N GLU A 587 9.63 31.54 -2.28
CA GLU A 587 10.40 31.37 -1.04
C GLU A 587 10.06 30.03 -0.32
N THR A 588 8.78 29.68 -0.26
CA THR A 588 8.31 28.42 0.37
C THR A 588 8.80 27.21 -0.42
N GLU A 589 8.73 27.25 -1.75
CA GLU A 589 9.22 26.23 -2.66
C GLU A 589 10.72 26.03 -2.50
N LYS A 590 11.50 27.11 -2.48
CA LYS A 590 12.94 27.08 -2.23
C LYS A 590 13.28 26.49 -0.87
N GLN A 591 12.54 26.83 0.19
CA GLN A 591 12.74 26.27 1.51
C GLN A 591 12.39 24.77 1.54
N ALA A 592 11.40 24.33 0.75
CA ALA A 592 11.06 22.91 0.61
C ALA A 592 12.13 22.16 -0.18
N GLU A 593 12.68 22.75 -1.25
CA GLU A 593 13.82 22.20 -2.01
C GLU A 593 15.06 22.05 -1.13
N ASP A 594 15.39 23.09 -0.35
CA ASP A 594 16.51 23.07 0.60
C ASP A 594 16.29 22.06 1.76
N GLY A 595 15.11 21.45 1.85
CA GLY A 595 14.77 20.55 2.92
C GLY A 595 14.59 21.23 4.29
N LYS A 596 14.38 22.54 4.33
CA LYS A 596 14.20 23.31 5.56
C LYS A 596 12.81 23.16 6.13
N ILE A 597 11.80 22.99 5.29
CA ILE A 597 10.41 22.79 5.68
C ILE A 597 9.85 21.48 5.13
N SER A 598 8.87 20.94 5.83
CA SER A 598 8.01 19.87 5.35
C SER A 598 6.58 20.19 5.76
N TYR A 599 5.60 19.53 5.18
CA TYR A 599 4.21 19.68 5.57
C TYR A 599 3.59 18.32 5.86
N ARG A 600 2.87 18.22 6.98
CA ARG A 600 2.09 17.03 7.32
C ARG A 600 0.85 17.43 8.12
N PRO A 601 -0.32 16.89 7.80
CA PRO A 601 -1.51 17.08 8.63
C PRO A 601 -1.33 16.40 9.99
N THR A 602 -1.93 17.00 11.04
CA THR A 602 -1.98 16.49 12.41
C THR A 602 -3.41 16.56 12.94
N PHE A 603 -3.69 15.97 14.09
CA PHE A 603 -5.00 16.03 14.72
C PHE A 603 -5.46 17.47 15.04
N LEU A 604 -4.54 18.36 15.38
CA LEU A 604 -4.85 19.75 15.73
C LEU A 604 -4.65 20.74 14.56
N GLY A 605 -4.29 20.25 13.36
CA GLY A 605 -4.02 21.10 12.20
C GLY A 605 -2.94 20.50 11.32
N ALA A 606 -1.75 21.12 11.28
CA ALA A 606 -0.61 20.65 10.50
C ALA A 606 0.72 20.91 11.21
N CYS A 607 1.80 20.33 10.68
CA CYS A 607 3.15 20.48 11.23
C CYS A 607 4.16 20.64 10.11
N THR A 608 5.05 21.64 10.22
CA THR A 608 6.13 21.91 9.27
C THR A 608 7.48 21.36 9.70
N LYS A 609 7.55 20.68 10.85
CA LYS A 609 8.79 20.14 11.40
C LYS A 609 9.44 19.13 10.47
N ASN A 610 10.69 19.34 10.14
CA ASN A 610 11.54 18.37 9.49
C ASN A 610 12.06 17.33 10.49
N GLY A 611 12.03 16.05 10.08
CA GLY A 611 12.60 14.97 10.87
C GLY A 611 11.63 14.33 11.88
N LYS A 612 12.19 13.60 12.83
CA LYS A 612 11.47 12.81 13.82
C LYS A 612 10.79 13.69 14.85
N CYS A 613 9.52 13.40 15.12
CA CYS A 613 8.80 13.96 16.27
C CYS A 613 8.37 12.80 17.17
N GLU A 614 8.95 12.72 18.36
CA GLU A 614 8.69 11.61 19.29
C GLU A 614 7.27 11.65 19.84
N THR A 615 6.78 12.83 20.16
CA THR A 615 5.42 13.05 20.66
C THR A 615 4.35 12.62 19.65
N TYR A 616 4.52 12.96 18.37
CA TYR A 616 3.61 12.51 17.32
C TYR A 616 3.61 10.98 17.14
N LEU A 617 4.76 10.33 17.33
CA LEU A 617 4.88 8.86 17.25
C LEU A 617 4.20 8.15 18.41
N LEU A 618 4.11 8.79 19.56
CA LEU A 618 3.46 8.27 20.77
C LEU A 618 1.96 8.58 20.82
N GLY A 619 1.45 9.38 19.86
CA GLY A 619 0.05 9.80 19.84
C GLY A 619 -0.27 10.97 20.77
N GLU A 620 0.74 11.57 21.41
CA GLU A 620 0.56 12.72 22.29
C GLU A 620 0.31 13.98 21.45
N ILE A 621 -0.83 14.65 21.66
CA ILE A 621 -1.20 15.86 20.91
C ILE A 621 -0.94 17.15 21.70
N THR A 622 -0.95 17.12 23.02
CA THR A 622 -0.75 18.28 23.89
C THR A 622 0.57 19.03 23.67
N PRO A 623 1.72 18.37 23.39
CA PRO A 623 2.95 19.09 23.07
C PRO A 623 2.87 19.91 21.77
N CYS A 624 1.94 19.59 20.87
CA CYS A 624 1.73 20.36 19.64
C CYS A 624 1.19 21.75 19.91
N LEU A 625 0.48 21.97 21.03
CA LEU A 625 -0.08 23.27 21.42
C LEU A 625 0.97 24.36 21.60
N SER A 626 2.17 23.99 22.04
CA SER A 626 3.30 24.91 22.24
C SER A 626 4.42 24.75 21.22
N CYS A 627 4.25 23.89 20.20
CA CYS A 627 5.28 23.59 19.21
C CYS A 627 5.49 24.76 18.26
N LYS A 628 6.76 25.15 18.05
CA LYS A 628 7.13 26.23 17.11
C LYS A 628 6.84 25.87 15.63
N ASP A 629 6.80 24.58 15.31
CA ASP A 629 6.57 24.06 13.96
C ASP A 629 5.09 23.69 13.74
N GLY A 630 4.21 24.00 14.69
CA GLY A 630 2.78 23.68 14.66
C GLY A 630 1.95 24.74 13.96
N ILE A 631 1.00 24.28 13.17
CA ILE A 631 -0.14 25.07 12.64
C ILE A 631 -1.37 24.46 13.30
N LEU A 632 -2.09 25.26 14.11
CA LEU A 632 -3.26 24.79 14.85
C LEU A 632 -4.52 25.44 14.27
N GLU A 633 -5.54 24.64 14.03
CA GLU A 633 -6.82 25.03 13.48
C GLU A 633 -7.89 25.00 14.57
N LYS A 634 -8.73 26.02 14.63
CA LYS A 634 -9.79 26.16 15.64
C LYS A 634 -10.74 24.95 15.60
N ASP A 635 -11.25 24.63 14.43
CA ASP A 635 -12.25 23.55 14.26
C ASP A 635 -11.73 22.18 14.68
N LYS A 636 -10.45 21.90 14.35
CA LYS A 636 -9.80 20.65 14.76
C LYS A 636 -9.53 20.59 16.26
N LEU A 637 -9.15 21.74 16.86
CA LEU A 637 -9.00 21.84 18.31
C LEU A 637 -10.33 21.63 19.03
N GLU A 638 -11.40 22.22 18.54
CA GLU A 638 -12.76 22.04 19.10
C GLU A 638 -13.28 20.60 18.89
N SER A 639 -12.91 19.96 17.78
CA SER A 639 -13.21 18.53 17.58
C SER A 639 -12.48 17.67 18.60
N ALA A 640 -11.18 17.87 18.79
CA ALA A 640 -10.40 17.14 19.79
C ALA A 640 -10.96 17.31 21.20
N ILE A 641 -11.40 18.52 21.55
CA ILE A 641 -12.05 18.76 22.85
C ILE A 641 -13.34 17.94 22.99
N ARG A 642 -14.19 17.90 21.95
CA ARG A 642 -15.43 17.10 21.97
C ARG A 642 -15.15 15.60 22.05
N ASP A 643 -14.13 15.14 21.34
CA ASP A 643 -13.74 13.73 21.33
C ASP A 643 -13.22 13.31 22.72
N ASP A 644 -12.35 14.11 23.35
CA ASP A 644 -11.89 13.86 24.72
C ASP A 644 -13.02 13.94 25.76
N GLU A 645 -13.99 14.83 25.60
CA GLU A 645 -15.18 14.88 26.48
C GLU A 645 -16.02 13.61 26.35
N ALA A 646 -16.16 13.07 25.14
CA ALA A 646 -16.88 11.83 24.92
C ALA A 646 -16.11 10.63 25.49
N ASP A 647 -14.79 10.59 25.31
CA ASP A 647 -13.93 9.54 25.86
C ASP A 647 -13.93 9.58 27.40
N LEU A 648 -13.86 10.76 27.99
CA LEU A 648 -13.90 10.91 29.45
C LEU A 648 -15.21 10.35 30.07
N ALA A 649 -16.31 10.46 29.32
CA ALA A 649 -17.61 9.92 29.76
C ALA A 649 -17.65 8.38 29.73
N MET A 650 -16.73 7.72 29.04
CA MET A 650 -16.65 6.25 28.93
C MET A 650 -15.80 5.62 30.04
N TYR A 651 -14.94 6.39 30.72
CA TYR A 651 -14.04 5.87 31.75
C TYR A 651 -14.57 6.12 33.17
N GLU A 652 -14.23 5.23 34.09
CA GLU A 652 -14.55 5.39 35.51
C GLU A 652 -13.76 6.56 36.13
N PRO A 653 -14.41 7.51 36.82
CA PRO A 653 -13.71 8.61 37.47
C PRO A 653 -12.62 8.13 38.42
N GLY A 654 -11.38 8.64 38.20
CA GLY A 654 -10.19 8.29 38.98
C GLY A 654 -9.44 7.08 38.48
N SER A 655 -9.88 6.40 37.40
CA SER A 655 -9.07 5.40 36.69
C SER A 655 -7.84 6.03 36.04
N GLY A 656 -6.83 5.22 35.69
CA GLY A 656 -5.62 5.71 35.00
C GLY A 656 -5.95 6.33 33.64
N GLU A 657 -6.85 5.71 32.90
CA GLU A 657 -7.35 6.18 31.60
C GLU A 657 -8.08 7.52 31.75
N TYR A 658 -8.95 7.64 32.74
CA TYR A 658 -9.66 8.87 33.05
C TYR A 658 -8.69 10.02 33.34
N GLN A 659 -7.66 9.79 34.16
CA GLN A 659 -6.68 10.83 34.52
C GLN A 659 -5.87 11.33 33.32
N VAL A 660 -5.52 10.42 32.39
CA VAL A 660 -4.77 10.78 31.17
C VAL A 660 -5.63 11.64 30.24
N VAL A 661 -6.87 11.22 29.95
CA VAL A 661 -7.78 11.98 29.08
C VAL A 661 -8.20 13.30 29.73
N GLU A 662 -8.41 13.34 31.06
CA GLU A 662 -8.70 14.57 31.80
C GLU A 662 -7.57 15.58 31.70
N ALA A 663 -6.31 15.14 31.83
CA ALA A 663 -5.14 16.02 31.73
C ALA A 663 -4.98 16.58 30.31
N GLU A 664 -5.25 15.77 29.29
CA GLU A 664 -5.24 16.19 27.88
C GLU A 664 -6.34 17.21 27.61
N LEU A 665 -7.58 16.92 27.97
CA LEU A 665 -8.73 17.79 27.84
C LEU A 665 -8.53 19.15 28.55
N LEU A 666 -7.97 19.15 29.75
CA LEU A 666 -7.64 20.37 30.48
C LEU A 666 -6.62 21.24 29.72
N SER A 667 -5.63 20.61 29.09
CA SER A 667 -4.60 21.29 28.31
C SER A 667 -5.20 21.91 27.04
N LEU A 668 -6.05 21.18 26.31
CA LEU A 668 -6.76 21.65 25.12
C LEU A 668 -7.72 22.81 25.47
N LYS A 669 -8.52 22.69 26.51
CA LYS A 669 -9.43 23.74 26.98
C LYS A 669 -8.69 24.99 27.43
N LYS A 670 -7.60 24.84 28.15
CA LYS A 670 -6.77 25.96 28.58
C LYS A 670 -6.20 26.72 27.37
N PHE A 671 -5.70 26.01 26.38
CA PHE A 671 -5.21 26.62 25.14
C PHE A 671 -6.36 27.34 24.40
N HIS A 672 -7.50 26.70 24.24
CA HIS A 672 -8.68 27.27 23.60
C HIS A 672 -9.10 28.57 24.27
N GLN A 673 -9.20 28.59 25.60
CA GLN A 673 -9.61 29.77 26.37
C GLN A 673 -8.59 30.92 26.32
N GLN A 674 -7.29 30.63 26.24
CA GLN A 674 -6.24 31.64 26.26
C GLN A 674 -5.96 32.28 24.90
N PHE A 675 -6.07 31.52 23.82
CA PHE A 675 -5.57 31.96 22.54
C PHE A 675 -6.65 32.22 21.48
N ILE A 676 -7.80 31.55 21.56
CA ILE A 676 -8.84 31.72 20.54
C ILE A 676 -9.67 33.00 20.72
N PRO A 677 -10.16 33.35 21.93
CA PRO A 677 -10.96 34.55 22.11
C PRO A 677 -10.20 35.87 21.90
N LEU A 678 -8.85 35.85 22.07
CA LEU A 678 -8.03 37.07 21.95
C LEU A 678 -7.77 37.50 20.50
N ARG A 679 -8.05 36.62 19.51
CA ARG A 679 -7.78 36.88 18.08
C ARG A 679 -9.05 37.02 17.23
N GLU A 680 -10.22 36.71 17.74
CA GLU A 680 -11.51 36.98 17.05
C GLU A 680 -11.91 38.47 17.10
N VAL A 681 -11.19 39.30 17.84
CA VAL A 681 -11.52 40.73 18.08
C VAL A 681 -10.66 41.67 17.23
N HIS A 682 -9.79 41.15 16.37
CA HIS A 682 -8.95 41.91 15.44
C HIS A 682 -9.11 41.38 14.02
#